data_a2e3aa60c21800ccf8898944b9182b3b
#
_entry.id   a2e3aa60c21800ccf8898944b9182b3b
#
_cell.length_a   1.000
_cell.length_b   1.000
_cell.length_c   1.000
_cell.angle_alpha   90.00
_cell.angle_beta   90.00
_cell.angle_gamma   90.00
#
_symmetry.space_group_name_H-M   'P 1'
#
loop_
_entity.id
_entity.type
_entity.pdbx_description
1 polymer ?
#
loop_
_entity_poly.entity_id
_entity_poly.type
_entity_poly.pdbx_seq_one_letter_code
_entity_poly.pdbx_strand_id
1 'polypeptide(L)'
;LRIAGIYVAGDISNSSAYFQPLTKSIVEGLTPAVVCRGFESFPPVDVCEPLSANIVNKLPALGRYAHASKPGVISIPPSDIRPSPLQENAPKCFGHPVTSAPAKLNYESMQKAVDKKFHTPGYFDTVFLNRAVEWVKQDLLAHIQECKPVSMQDAIDGETHYGSTSKFAMDTSPGLPWSFLKPSGSPGKTSYFDNVDGKYVPHVELVDAVESVIAGRESGLVKPAIFRGTLKDERRDIERVLAAKTRIFTAGPMEKVLADRMLFLDFVKQFKDGRVAMQHAYGINAESTEWSDMIHAHLKIGGSHFGFDYSGFDASESSQLLHAVSECIAECYPVEFRKHVICSGVESFNHFVVIDGDVYHYHQGNPSGCTMTTIYNTIANWLLLYYAWIKLSLLNDVVPTRDHFRHNCVIHAYGDDFICTVSQSCRWFNGETIPPILEICGIKATAPDKTECERFYSLDKLTFLCRSFVPNPFGGPAQLFAAPLPKELIEEIPMWLYRGAADEDYLSTVRTSIRCAAFWGRSYFDSYITCLRKTETGRCFLAKIDVDQIYRDVSRPYLCGQESVKRVERIEFAANMEVRYRFLSNFHLCPVVYRGFTFPSSENAYQFAKEMFHNSSANPDRYLTLAPMDALHEGKKVSTSEQWERVKIKIMREILLSKFENRDLAAKLMATGDCFLVEWTKNPFWGSGLNKSNPPSLFSSFPGQNRLGVLLMDVRRLLNFN
;
A
#
# COMPACT_ATOMS: atom_id res chain seq x y z
N LEU A 1 17.09 -32.39 16.20
CA LEU A 1 15.90 -31.78 16.79
C LEU A 1 14.72 -32.07 15.87
N ARG A 2 13.73 -32.85 16.37
CA ARG A 2 12.45 -33.02 15.66
C ARG A 2 11.60 -31.80 16.00
N ILE A 3 11.26 -30.98 15.02
CA ILE A 3 10.28 -29.90 15.21
C ILE A 3 8.94 -30.58 15.50
N ALA A 4 8.46 -30.48 16.73
CA ALA A 4 7.22 -31.13 17.17
C ALA A 4 5.97 -30.37 16.76
N GLY A 5 6.10 -29.11 16.32
CA GLY A 5 5.00 -28.24 15.88
C GLY A 5 5.46 -26.80 15.69
N ILE A 6 4.56 -25.98 15.18
CA ILE A 6 4.73 -24.52 15.08
C ILE A 6 4.09 -23.90 16.32
N TYR A 7 4.82 -23.04 17.03
CA TYR A 7 4.24 -22.27 18.12
C TYR A 7 3.19 -21.31 17.58
N VAL A 8 1.94 -21.47 18.00
CA VAL A 8 0.80 -20.71 17.48
C VAL A 8 0.31 -19.66 18.48
N ALA A 9 0.34 -19.99 19.79
CA ALA A 9 -0.05 -19.10 20.84
C ALA A 9 0.49 -19.59 22.20
N GLY A 10 0.58 -18.68 23.18
CA GLY A 10 0.87 -19.02 24.57
C GLY A 10 -0.19 -18.42 25.49
N ASP A 11 -0.65 -19.20 26.44
CA ASP A 11 -1.47 -18.71 27.55
C ASP A 11 -0.56 -18.40 28.73
N ILE A 12 -0.36 -17.11 28.98
CA ILE A 12 0.54 -16.61 30.04
C ILE A 12 -0.06 -16.89 31.42
N SER A 13 -1.40 -16.97 31.55
CA SER A 13 -2.08 -17.21 32.83
C SER A 13 -1.86 -18.62 33.37
N ASN A 14 -1.63 -19.58 32.47
CA ASN A 14 -1.49 -21.00 32.80
C ASN A 14 -0.12 -21.58 32.44
N SER A 15 0.84 -20.76 32.03
CA SER A 15 2.16 -21.23 31.50
C SER A 15 2.05 -22.27 30.39
N SER A 16 0.96 -22.20 29.61
CA SER A 16 0.68 -23.16 28.54
C SER A 16 1.09 -22.59 27.20
N ALA A 17 1.79 -23.37 26.40
CA ALA A 17 2.11 -23.05 25.02
C ALA A 17 1.29 -23.95 24.08
N TYR A 18 0.59 -23.34 23.15
CA TYR A 18 -0.19 -24.05 22.14
C TYR A 18 0.66 -24.23 20.89
N PHE A 19 0.92 -25.48 20.55
CA PHE A 19 1.62 -25.85 19.33
C PHE A 19 0.63 -26.47 18.36
N GLN A 20 0.68 -26.03 17.10
CA GLN A 20 0.03 -26.79 16.05
C GLN A 20 0.94 -27.95 15.67
N PRO A 21 0.53 -29.21 15.85
CA PRO A 21 1.32 -30.35 15.40
C PRO A 21 1.55 -30.27 13.91
N LEU A 22 2.78 -30.45 13.46
CA LEU A 22 3.08 -30.59 12.03
C LEU A 22 2.55 -31.96 11.58
N THR A 23 1.34 -31.96 11.04
CA THR A 23 0.79 -33.17 10.40
C THR A 23 1.48 -33.40 9.05
N LYS A 24 1.49 -34.65 8.59
CA LYS A 24 2.08 -35.03 7.30
C LYS A 24 1.52 -34.18 6.16
N SER A 25 0.22 -33.85 6.19
CA SER A 25 -0.44 -32.98 5.21
C SER A 25 0.02 -31.52 5.25
N ILE A 26 0.36 -30.98 6.42
CA ILE A 26 0.95 -29.64 6.54
C ILE A 26 2.36 -29.62 5.96
N VAL A 27 3.16 -30.66 6.24
CA VAL A 27 4.53 -30.78 5.72
C VAL A 27 4.56 -31.02 4.20
N GLU A 28 3.59 -31.80 3.68
CA GLU A 28 3.45 -32.06 2.24
C GLU A 28 2.87 -30.87 1.46
N GLY A 29 2.11 -29.98 2.14
CA GLY A 29 1.64 -28.71 1.58
C GLY A 29 2.69 -27.58 1.59
N LEU A 30 3.76 -27.74 2.39
CA LEU A 30 4.94 -26.88 2.31
C LEU A 30 5.74 -27.35 1.10
N THR A 31 5.85 -26.51 0.07
CA THR A 31 6.73 -26.82 -1.07
C THR A 31 8.12 -27.23 -0.57
N PRO A 32 8.76 -28.29 -1.11
CA PRO A 32 10.02 -28.86 -0.61
C PRO A 32 11.18 -27.86 -0.48
N ALA A 33 11.06 -26.66 -1.04
CA ALA A 33 12.08 -25.61 -1.06
C ALA A 33 12.21 -24.80 0.25
N VAL A 34 11.32 -24.92 1.23
CA VAL A 34 11.26 -24.02 2.40
C VAL A 34 11.28 -24.78 3.73
N VAL A 35 11.91 -25.93 3.80
CA VAL A 35 12.24 -26.51 5.11
C VAL A 35 13.52 -25.85 5.59
N CYS A 36 13.38 -24.76 6.37
CA CYS A 36 14.49 -24.20 7.12
C CYS A 36 15.09 -25.32 8.00
N ARG A 37 16.30 -25.74 7.71
CA ARG A 37 17.02 -26.73 8.50
C ARG A 37 17.54 -26.06 9.78
N GLY A 38 16.74 -26.12 10.83
CA GLY A 38 17.18 -25.86 12.19
C GLY A 38 17.41 -24.38 12.53
N PHE A 39 16.90 -23.99 13.69
CA PHE A 39 17.41 -22.83 14.41
C PHE A 39 18.75 -23.25 15.02
N GLU A 40 19.86 -22.70 14.57
CA GLU A 40 21.07 -22.74 15.37
C GLU A 40 20.80 -21.91 16.64
N SER A 41 21.43 -22.39 17.72
CA SER A 41 21.43 -21.69 19.00
C SER A 41 21.65 -20.19 18.80
N PHE A 42 20.75 -19.40 19.36
CA PHE A 42 20.82 -17.94 19.38
C PHE A 42 22.26 -17.48 19.63
N PRO A 43 22.70 -16.36 19.00
CA PRO A 43 23.94 -15.73 19.44
C PRO A 43 23.81 -15.59 20.96
N PRO A 44 24.85 -15.94 21.74
CA PRO A 44 24.77 -15.96 23.18
C PRO A 44 24.35 -14.54 23.65
N VAL A 45 23.08 -14.39 23.94
CA VAL A 45 22.62 -13.32 24.79
C VAL A 45 23.08 -13.79 26.16
N ASP A 46 24.20 -13.25 26.65
CA ASP A 46 24.61 -13.45 28.03
C ASP A 46 23.51 -12.82 28.90
N VAL A 47 22.58 -13.66 29.27
CA VAL A 47 21.45 -13.29 30.12
C VAL A 47 21.99 -13.17 31.53
N CYS A 48 22.25 -11.94 31.95
CA CYS A 48 22.44 -11.64 33.36
C CYS A 48 21.05 -11.60 33.98
N GLU A 49 20.88 -12.16 35.15
CA GLU A 49 19.71 -12.32 36.00
C GLU A 49 18.34 -11.76 35.53
N PRO A 50 17.24 -12.52 35.63
CA PRO A 50 15.92 -12.06 35.27
C PRO A 50 15.54 -10.84 36.12
N LEU A 51 14.86 -9.86 35.52
CA LEU A 51 14.32 -8.71 36.23
C LEU A 51 13.40 -9.15 37.40
N SER A 52 13.52 -8.49 38.52
CA SER A 52 12.65 -8.73 39.66
C SER A 52 11.17 -8.53 39.27
N ALA A 53 10.30 -9.36 39.84
CA ALA A 53 8.90 -9.57 39.51
C ALA A 53 7.93 -8.35 39.70
N ASN A 54 8.43 -7.13 39.78
CA ASN A 54 7.60 -5.93 39.99
C ASN A 54 7.15 -5.22 38.69
N ILE A 55 7.45 -5.78 37.54
CA ILE A 55 7.04 -5.21 36.24
C ILE A 55 5.83 -6.00 35.77
N VAL A 56 4.66 -5.37 35.81
CA VAL A 56 3.41 -5.94 35.25
C VAL A 56 3.41 -5.74 33.72
N ASN A 57 4.34 -6.38 33.06
CA ASN A 57 4.36 -6.43 31.60
C ASN A 57 3.66 -7.71 31.14
N LYS A 58 2.78 -7.60 30.16
CA LYS A 58 2.11 -8.75 29.53
C LYS A 58 3.10 -9.64 28.78
N LEU A 59 4.21 -9.07 28.31
CA LEU A 59 5.32 -9.78 27.69
C LEU A 59 6.52 -9.74 28.63
N PRO A 60 6.93 -10.87 29.24
CA PRO A 60 8.06 -10.91 30.14
C PRO A 60 9.38 -10.71 29.37
N ALA A 61 10.30 -9.98 29.98
CA ALA A 61 11.67 -9.92 29.49
C ALA A 61 12.35 -11.29 29.68
N LEU A 62 13.12 -11.73 28.67
CA LEU A 62 13.92 -12.96 28.75
C LEU A 62 15.19 -12.79 29.61
N GLY A 63 15.68 -11.54 29.71
CA GLY A 63 16.90 -11.18 30.40
C GLY A 63 17.47 -9.86 29.92
N ARG A 64 18.74 -9.58 30.19
CA ARG A 64 19.43 -8.36 29.78
C ARG A 64 20.45 -8.63 28.69
N TYR A 65 20.62 -7.68 27.79
CA TYR A 65 21.60 -7.74 26.73
C TYR A 65 23.01 -7.46 27.29
N ALA A 66 23.98 -8.30 26.98
CA ALA A 66 25.33 -8.28 27.59
C ALA A 66 26.08 -6.96 27.47
N HIS A 67 25.85 -6.22 26.39
CA HIS A 67 26.49 -4.91 26.14
C HIS A 67 25.67 -3.73 26.69
N ALA A 68 24.56 -3.97 27.37
CA ALA A 68 23.77 -2.89 27.97
C ALA A 68 24.43 -2.34 29.22
N SER A 69 24.22 -1.05 29.51
CA SER A 69 24.70 -0.38 30.72
C SER A 69 24.25 -1.09 31.99
N LYS A 70 24.93 -0.81 33.10
CA LYS A 70 24.64 -1.39 34.41
C LYS A 70 23.14 -1.40 34.75
N PRO A 71 22.64 -2.47 35.40
CA PRO A 71 21.25 -2.55 35.82
C PRO A 71 20.80 -1.31 36.62
N GLY A 72 19.63 -0.80 36.32
CA GLY A 72 19.02 0.29 37.09
C GLY A 72 19.35 1.73 36.64
N VAL A 73 20.20 1.89 35.64
CA VAL A 73 20.46 3.21 35.04
C VAL A 73 19.74 3.30 33.70
N ILE A 74 18.50 3.76 33.74
CA ILE A 74 17.72 4.06 32.53
C ILE A 74 18.22 5.38 31.97
N SER A 75 18.94 5.34 30.85
CA SER A 75 19.36 6.55 30.13
C SER A 75 18.39 6.82 28.98
N ILE A 76 17.17 7.26 29.30
CA ILE A 76 16.26 7.79 28.31
C ILE A 76 16.61 9.26 28.08
N PRO A 77 17.12 9.65 26.90
CA PRO A 77 17.45 11.06 26.66
C PRO A 77 16.17 11.90 26.70
N PRO A 78 16.26 13.15 27.14
CA PRO A 78 15.15 14.08 27.07
C PRO A 78 14.81 14.35 25.60
N SER A 79 13.55 14.73 25.33
CA SER A 79 13.13 15.12 23.98
C SER A 79 14.02 16.22 23.42
N ASP A 80 14.34 16.14 22.14
CA ASP A 80 15.03 17.19 21.40
C ASP A 80 14.07 18.24 20.83
N ILE A 81 12.76 17.97 20.88
CA ILE A 81 11.74 18.90 20.43
C ILE A 81 11.55 20.01 21.49
N ARG A 82 11.61 21.25 21.02
CA ARG A 82 11.51 22.47 21.85
C ARG A 82 10.44 23.40 21.30
N PRO A 83 9.81 24.22 22.16
CA PRO A 83 8.98 25.33 21.72
C PRO A 83 9.77 26.28 20.82
N SER A 84 9.15 26.74 19.76
CA SER A 84 9.69 27.80 18.92
C SER A 84 9.37 29.19 19.49
N PRO A 85 10.04 30.25 19.04
CA PRO A 85 9.69 31.63 19.42
C PRO A 85 8.27 32.05 19.01
N LEU A 86 7.60 31.32 18.12
CA LEU A 86 6.21 31.58 17.75
C LEU A 86 5.19 30.92 18.70
N GLN A 87 5.58 29.91 19.45
CA GLN A 87 4.64 29.08 20.22
C GLN A 87 3.87 29.87 21.29
N GLU A 88 4.55 30.71 22.05
CA GLU A 88 3.91 31.56 23.09
C GLU A 88 2.86 32.51 22.49
N ASN A 89 3.01 32.82 21.20
CA ASN A 89 2.11 33.68 20.45
C ASN A 89 1.04 32.93 19.64
N ALA A 90 0.97 31.60 19.73
CA ALA A 90 0.00 30.79 18.98
C ALA A 90 -1.46 31.25 19.18
N PRO A 91 -1.93 31.53 20.42
CA PRO A 91 -3.29 32.04 20.60
C PRO A 91 -3.52 33.40 19.93
N LYS A 92 -2.51 34.26 19.88
CA LYS A 92 -2.57 35.55 19.18
C LYS A 92 -2.57 35.39 17.65
N CYS A 93 -1.83 34.39 17.15
CA CYS A 93 -1.74 34.09 15.71
C CYS A 93 -3.04 33.46 15.21
N PHE A 94 -3.41 32.33 15.81
CA PHE A 94 -4.43 31.41 15.27
C PHE A 94 -5.71 31.36 16.07
N GLY A 95 -5.77 31.98 17.26
CA GLY A 95 -6.97 32.05 18.09
C GLY A 95 -7.13 30.86 19.04
N HIS A 96 -6.23 29.91 19.02
CA HIS A 96 -6.23 28.73 19.92
C HIS A 96 -4.80 28.41 20.39
N PRO A 97 -4.64 27.74 21.55
CA PRO A 97 -3.35 27.27 22.01
C PRO A 97 -2.87 26.10 21.13
N VAL A 98 -1.59 25.77 21.24
CA VAL A 98 -1.02 24.54 20.65
C VAL A 98 -1.63 23.33 21.29
N THR A 99 -2.04 22.35 20.48
CA THR A 99 -2.75 21.13 20.89
C THR A 99 -1.83 19.91 20.97
N SER A 100 -0.59 20.02 20.46
CA SER A 100 0.42 18.98 20.54
C SER A 100 1.52 19.32 21.55
N ALA A 101 2.25 18.30 21.96
CA ALA A 101 3.44 18.41 22.79
C ALA A 101 4.46 17.30 22.43
N PRO A 102 5.75 17.47 22.81
CA PRO A 102 6.72 16.39 22.68
C PRO A 102 6.27 15.14 23.42
N ALA A 103 6.51 13.99 22.84
CA ALA A 103 6.19 12.71 23.45
C ALA A 103 6.90 12.57 24.81
N LYS A 104 6.24 11.90 25.75
CA LYS A 104 6.80 11.65 27.07
C LYS A 104 7.82 10.52 26.98
N LEU A 105 9.09 10.87 27.13
CA LEU A 105 10.21 9.92 27.05
C LEU A 105 10.59 9.53 28.49
N ASN A 106 9.95 8.50 29.03
CA ASN A 106 10.21 8.00 30.37
C ASN A 106 9.87 6.50 30.46
N TYR A 107 10.17 5.92 31.61
CA TYR A 107 9.96 4.50 31.88
C TYR A 107 8.47 4.09 31.78
N GLU A 108 7.54 4.91 32.30
CA GLU A 108 6.10 4.63 32.16
C GLU A 108 5.64 4.51 30.72
N SER A 109 6.10 5.44 29.86
CA SER A 109 5.81 5.41 28.43
C SER A 109 6.39 4.17 27.75
N MET A 110 7.59 3.76 28.18
CA MET A 110 8.26 2.57 27.66
C MET A 110 7.50 1.30 28.01
N GLN A 111 7.08 1.12 29.26
CA GLN A 111 6.28 -0.04 29.67
C GLN A 111 4.97 -0.13 28.89
N LYS A 112 4.21 0.99 28.81
CA LYS A 112 2.95 1.04 28.06
C LYS A 112 3.16 0.72 26.57
N ALA A 113 4.28 1.12 26.00
CA ALA A 113 4.58 0.86 24.59
C ALA A 113 4.99 -0.59 24.35
N VAL A 114 5.69 -1.24 25.28
CA VAL A 114 5.98 -2.69 25.25
C VAL A 114 4.68 -3.48 25.37
N ASP A 115 3.83 -3.17 26.35
CA ASP A 115 2.55 -3.85 26.52
C ASP A 115 1.63 -3.73 25.29
N LYS A 116 1.66 -2.57 24.62
CA LYS A 116 0.90 -2.35 23.40
C LYS A 116 1.37 -3.22 22.22
N LYS A 117 2.60 -3.68 22.21
CA LYS A 117 3.13 -4.60 21.17
C LYS A 117 2.67 -6.04 21.39
N PHE A 118 2.07 -6.36 22.54
CA PHE A 118 1.52 -7.67 22.79
C PHE A 118 0.11 -7.78 22.18
N HIS A 119 -0.04 -8.68 21.21
CA HIS A 119 -1.31 -9.02 20.61
C HIS A 119 -1.48 -10.53 20.61
N THR A 120 -2.69 -10.99 20.90
CA THR A 120 -3.03 -12.41 20.69
C THR A 120 -3.12 -12.63 19.18
N PRO A 121 -2.34 -13.56 18.63
CA PRO A 121 -2.41 -13.84 17.19
C PRO A 121 -3.79 -14.38 16.82
N GLY A 122 -4.37 -13.83 15.77
CA GLY A 122 -5.55 -14.37 15.14
C GLY A 122 -5.17 -15.46 14.15
N TYR A 123 -6.18 -16.20 13.69
CA TYR A 123 -5.99 -17.28 12.72
C TYR A 123 -6.72 -16.99 11.41
N PHE A 124 -6.00 -17.14 10.32
CA PHE A 124 -6.57 -17.08 8.98
C PHE A 124 -6.94 -18.47 8.49
N ASP A 125 -8.14 -18.60 7.94
CA ASP A 125 -8.50 -19.79 7.19
C ASP A 125 -7.56 -19.93 5.98
N THR A 126 -6.81 -21.04 5.95
CA THR A 126 -5.77 -21.27 4.95
C THR A 126 -6.29 -21.34 3.52
N VAL A 127 -7.52 -21.83 3.32
CA VAL A 127 -8.10 -21.92 1.98
C VAL A 127 -8.35 -20.54 1.40
N PHE A 128 -8.88 -19.62 2.19
CA PHE A 128 -9.16 -18.25 1.74
C PHE A 128 -7.88 -17.41 1.68
N LEU A 129 -6.95 -17.62 2.63
CA LEU A 129 -5.67 -16.91 2.61
C LEU A 129 -4.83 -17.31 1.39
N ASN A 130 -4.69 -18.61 1.11
CA ASN A 130 -3.96 -19.10 -0.06
C ASN A 130 -4.56 -18.56 -1.36
N ARG A 131 -5.89 -18.46 -1.44
CA ARG A 131 -6.54 -17.85 -2.60
C ARG A 131 -6.22 -16.35 -2.74
N ALA A 132 -6.17 -15.62 -1.63
CA ALA A 132 -5.76 -14.21 -1.61
C ALA A 132 -4.28 -14.08 -2.02
N VAL A 133 -3.41 -14.96 -1.55
CA VAL A 133 -1.98 -15.06 -1.94
C VAL A 133 -1.84 -15.22 -3.46
N GLU A 134 -2.59 -16.15 -4.06
CA GLU A 134 -2.54 -16.35 -5.51
C GLU A 134 -2.98 -15.10 -6.30
N TRP A 135 -3.94 -14.32 -5.78
CA TRP A 135 -4.35 -13.08 -6.42
C TRP A 135 -3.28 -11.99 -6.31
N VAL A 136 -2.64 -11.87 -5.14
CA VAL A 136 -1.53 -10.92 -4.95
C VAL A 136 -0.33 -11.31 -5.81
N LYS A 137 0.03 -12.60 -5.91
CA LYS A 137 1.08 -13.07 -6.83
C LYS A 137 0.80 -12.66 -8.27
N GLN A 138 -0.44 -12.87 -8.74
CA GLN A 138 -0.85 -12.45 -10.09
C GLN A 138 -0.73 -10.93 -10.28
N ASP A 139 -1.07 -10.13 -9.26
CA ASP A 139 -0.94 -8.67 -9.33
C ASP A 139 0.52 -8.23 -9.40
N LEU A 140 1.39 -8.84 -8.60
CA LEU A 140 2.82 -8.53 -8.61
C LEU A 140 3.47 -8.94 -9.93
N LEU A 141 3.27 -10.20 -10.37
CA LEU A 141 3.87 -10.73 -11.59
C LEU A 141 3.39 -10.05 -12.88
N ALA A 142 2.23 -9.40 -12.84
CA ALA A 142 1.74 -8.61 -13.96
C ALA A 142 2.55 -7.30 -14.18
N HIS A 143 3.32 -6.84 -13.18
CA HIS A 143 3.96 -5.52 -13.21
C HIS A 143 5.41 -5.52 -12.75
N ILE A 144 5.87 -6.56 -12.09
CA ILE A 144 7.25 -6.72 -11.60
C ILE A 144 7.94 -7.78 -12.45
N GLN A 145 9.03 -7.39 -13.08
CA GLN A 145 9.92 -8.30 -13.78
C GLN A 145 10.78 -9.06 -12.79
N GLU A 146 11.45 -10.12 -13.24
CA GLU A 146 12.32 -10.94 -12.41
C GLU A 146 13.35 -10.10 -11.64
N CYS A 147 13.30 -10.14 -10.30
CA CYS A 147 14.21 -9.43 -9.41
C CYS A 147 15.46 -10.26 -9.13
N LYS A 148 16.61 -9.59 -8.98
CA LYS A 148 17.89 -10.21 -8.63
C LYS A 148 18.57 -9.42 -7.52
N PRO A 149 19.37 -10.07 -6.67
CA PRO A 149 20.21 -9.36 -5.72
C PRO A 149 21.19 -8.43 -6.45
N VAL A 150 21.41 -7.23 -5.89
CA VAL A 150 22.42 -6.29 -6.36
C VAL A 150 23.71 -6.45 -5.56
N SER A 151 24.82 -5.88 -6.03
CA SER A 151 26.06 -5.86 -5.28
C SER A 151 25.94 -5.05 -3.98
N MET A 152 26.82 -5.27 -3.02
CA MET A 152 26.85 -4.50 -1.77
C MET A 152 27.05 -3.00 -2.03
N GLN A 153 27.93 -2.66 -2.97
CA GLN A 153 28.18 -1.26 -3.33
C GLN A 153 26.95 -0.63 -3.98
N ASP A 154 26.27 -1.33 -4.89
CA ASP A 154 25.03 -0.86 -5.51
C ASP A 154 23.93 -0.66 -4.45
N ALA A 155 23.83 -1.58 -3.48
CA ALA A 155 22.90 -1.47 -2.36
C ALA A 155 23.18 -0.22 -1.48
N ILE A 156 24.45 0.19 -1.33
CA ILE A 156 24.85 1.40 -0.62
C ILE A 156 24.55 2.65 -1.47
N ASP A 157 24.90 2.63 -2.74
CA ASP A 157 24.73 3.76 -3.66
C ASP A 157 23.26 3.94 -4.11
N GLY A 158 22.42 2.93 -3.94
CA GLY A 158 21.01 2.94 -4.34
C GLY A 158 20.81 2.60 -5.82
N GLU A 159 21.74 1.85 -6.42
CA GLU A 159 21.65 1.42 -7.82
C GLU A 159 20.97 0.04 -7.94
N THR A 160 20.19 -0.16 -8.99
CA THR A 160 19.46 -1.40 -9.26
C THR A 160 19.56 -1.75 -10.75
N HIS A 161 19.19 -2.96 -11.12
CA HIS A 161 19.08 -3.36 -12.53
C HIS A 161 18.01 -2.55 -13.30
N TYR A 162 17.12 -1.87 -12.59
CA TYR A 162 15.99 -1.10 -13.14
C TYR A 162 16.13 0.42 -12.91
N GLY A 163 17.32 0.91 -12.58
CA GLY A 163 17.61 2.33 -12.32
C GLY A 163 17.83 2.64 -10.85
N SER A 164 18.02 3.92 -10.52
CA SER A 164 18.43 4.34 -9.19
C SER A 164 17.25 4.51 -8.22
N THR A 165 17.52 4.32 -6.94
CA THR A 165 16.62 4.56 -5.81
C THR A 165 17.36 5.30 -4.68
N SER A 166 16.82 5.34 -3.46
CA SER A 166 17.47 6.03 -2.35
C SER A 166 18.76 5.33 -1.90
N LYS A 167 19.81 6.10 -1.67
CA LYS A 167 21.07 5.63 -1.08
C LYS A 167 20.85 5.07 0.32
N PHE A 168 21.80 4.29 0.81
CA PHE A 168 21.81 3.80 2.19
C PHE A 168 21.90 4.99 3.15
N ALA A 169 20.98 5.08 4.12
CA ALA A 169 20.89 6.21 5.04
C ALA A 169 22.02 6.12 6.09
N MET A 170 23.02 6.98 5.98
CA MET A 170 24.21 7.00 6.86
C MET A 170 23.96 7.66 8.21
N ASP A 171 22.99 8.55 8.29
CA ASP A 171 22.62 9.34 9.50
C ASP A 171 21.75 8.60 10.50
N THR A 172 21.22 7.43 10.13
CA THR A 172 20.34 6.63 10.98
C THR A 172 21.12 5.63 11.85
N SER A 173 20.47 5.11 12.91
CA SER A 173 21.07 4.14 13.84
C SER A 173 21.63 2.90 13.12
N PRO A 174 22.82 2.40 13.47
CA PRO A 174 23.36 1.17 12.93
C PRO A 174 22.73 -0.11 13.52
N GLY A 175 21.84 0.02 14.51
CA GLY A 175 21.28 -1.14 15.22
C GLY A 175 22.28 -1.82 16.15
N LEU A 176 21.92 -3.02 16.61
CA LEU A 176 22.77 -3.83 17.48
C LEU A 176 23.57 -4.87 16.67
N PRO A 177 24.83 -5.17 17.10
CA PRO A 177 25.56 -4.61 18.24
C PRO A 177 26.26 -3.28 17.94
N TRP A 178 26.24 -2.82 16.69
CA TRP A 178 27.03 -1.69 16.14
C TRP A 178 26.86 -0.39 16.92
N SER A 179 25.66 -0.14 17.42
CA SER A 179 25.39 1.09 18.19
C SER A 179 26.16 1.16 19.52
N PHE A 180 26.61 0.04 20.07
CA PHE A 180 27.45 -0.03 21.28
C PHE A 180 28.93 -0.03 20.96
N LEU A 181 29.31 -0.49 19.77
CA LEU A 181 30.70 -0.63 19.35
C LEU A 181 31.24 0.65 18.70
N LYS A 182 30.37 1.54 18.26
CA LYS A 182 30.81 2.76 17.60
C LYS A 182 31.52 3.73 18.53
N PRO A 183 32.51 4.51 18.03
CA PRO A 183 33.16 5.58 18.80
C PRO A 183 32.15 6.61 19.32
N SER A 184 32.39 7.12 20.53
CA SER A 184 31.55 8.16 21.12
C SER A 184 31.54 9.41 20.24
N GLY A 185 30.34 9.96 19.99
CA GLY A 185 30.15 11.16 19.14
C GLY A 185 30.07 10.90 17.64
N SER A 186 30.32 9.68 17.16
CA SER A 186 30.15 9.36 15.73
C SER A 186 28.68 9.39 15.32
N PRO A 187 28.28 10.12 14.27
CA PRO A 187 26.92 10.19 13.82
C PRO A 187 26.52 8.91 13.05
N GLY A 188 25.33 8.41 13.29
CA GLY A 188 24.72 7.32 12.50
C GLY A 188 25.61 6.10 12.30
N LYS A 189 25.85 5.74 11.04
CA LYS A 189 26.61 4.58 10.59
C LYS A 189 28.01 4.91 10.07
N THR A 190 28.35 6.20 9.97
CA THR A 190 29.53 6.69 9.23
C THR A 190 30.85 6.10 9.71
N SER A 191 30.97 5.72 10.99
CA SER A 191 32.18 5.10 11.55
C SER A 191 32.48 3.67 11.05
N TYR A 192 31.62 3.10 10.24
CA TYR A 192 31.76 1.76 9.66
C TYR A 192 32.00 1.80 8.14
N PHE A 193 32.26 3.00 7.62
CA PHE A 193 32.50 3.21 6.21
C PHE A 193 33.63 4.20 5.99
N ASP A 194 34.50 3.93 5.04
CA ASP A 194 35.43 4.90 4.50
C ASP A 194 34.73 5.73 3.42
N ASN A 195 35.08 7.01 3.33
CA ASN A 195 34.64 7.85 2.23
C ASN A 195 35.77 7.97 1.19
N VAL A 196 35.64 7.23 0.11
CA VAL A 196 36.62 7.23 -0.99
C VAL A 196 35.97 7.90 -2.20
N ASP A 197 36.47 9.08 -2.59
CA ASP A 197 35.99 9.88 -3.73
C ASP A 197 34.45 10.14 -3.69
N GLY A 198 33.92 10.37 -2.49
CA GLY A 198 32.48 10.63 -2.28
C GLY A 198 31.59 9.40 -2.24
N LYS A 199 32.18 8.18 -2.31
CA LYS A 199 31.48 6.91 -2.13
C LYS A 199 31.80 6.33 -0.77
N TYR A 200 30.76 5.76 -0.14
CA TYR A 200 30.91 5.02 1.10
C TYR A 200 31.31 3.57 0.81
N VAL A 201 32.47 3.17 1.34
CA VAL A 201 33.00 1.80 1.24
C VAL A 201 32.94 1.15 2.62
N PRO A 202 32.26 0.01 2.80
CA PRO A 202 32.11 -0.60 4.12
C PRO A 202 33.43 -1.20 4.61
N HIS A 203 33.65 -1.14 5.93
CA HIS A 203 34.76 -1.83 6.59
C HIS A 203 34.59 -3.35 6.52
N VAL A 204 35.70 -4.06 6.59
CA VAL A 204 35.75 -5.53 6.44
C VAL A 204 34.84 -6.24 7.44
N GLU A 205 34.76 -5.79 8.69
CA GLU A 205 33.91 -6.37 9.73
C GLU A 205 32.43 -6.32 9.36
N LEU A 206 31.99 -5.27 8.67
CA LEU A 206 30.62 -5.16 8.19
C LEU A 206 30.40 -6.06 6.97
N VAL A 207 31.38 -6.16 6.08
CA VAL A 207 31.33 -7.06 4.92
C VAL A 207 31.16 -8.50 5.40
N ASP A 208 32.02 -8.98 6.33
CA ASP A 208 31.99 -10.31 6.89
C ASP A 208 30.64 -10.63 7.57
N ALA A 209 30.10 -9.63 8.30
CA ALA A 209 28.79 -9.78 8.95
C ALA A 209 27.64 -9.92 7.94
N VAL A 210 27.67 -9.14 6.85
CA VAL A 210 26.66 -9.23 5.77
C VAL A 210 26.77 -10.57 5.05
N GLU A 211 27.98 -11.02 4.70
CA GLU A 211 28.22 -12.31 4.07
C GLU A 211 27.74 -13.46 4.95
N SER A 212 27.96 -13.37 6.27
CA SER A 212 27.44 -14.36 7.24
C SER A 212 25.90 -14.43 7.22
N VAL A 213 25.19 -13.32 7.09
CA VAL A 213 23.72 -13.31 6.94
C VAL A 213 23.32 -14.01 5.64
N ILE A 214 23.97 -13.68 4.53
CA ILE A 214 23.69 -14.27 3.22
C ILE A 214 23.93 -15.78 3.22
N ALA A 215 25.08 -16.23 3.73
CA ALA A 215 25.44 -17.66 3.83
C ALA A 215 24.46 -18.42 4.74
N GLY A 216 23.98 -17.78 5.83
CA GLY A 216 22.92 -18.33 6.68
C GLY A 216 21.66 -18.60 5.87
N ARG A 217 21.20 -17.65 5.08
CA ARG A 217 20.01 -17.79 4.22
C ARG A 217 20.22 -18.86 3.13
N GLU A 218 21.39 -18.94 2.54
CA GLU A 218 21.75 -19.99 1.56
C GLU A 218 21.65 -21.38 2.15
N SER A 219 22.11 -21.56 3.37
CA SER A 219 22.02 -22.86 4.09
C SER A 219 20.60 -23.12 4.63
N GLY A 220 19.71 -22.13 4.60
CA GLY A 220 18.36 -22.19 5.19
C GLY A 220 18.36 -22.05 6.72
N LEU A 221 19.45 -21.55 7.29
CA LEU A 221 19.55 -21.21 8.70
C LEU A 221 18.97 -19.81 8.91
N VAL A 222 17.90 -19.74 9.68
CA VAL A 222 17.29 -18.47 10.07
C VAL A 222 17.83 -18.08 11.43
N LYS A 223 18.54 -16.95 11.50
CA LYS A 223 18.96 -16.33 12.76
C LYS A 223 17.98 -15.19 13.06
N PRO A 224 17.17 -15.28 14.14
CA PRO A 224 16.29 -14.17 14.52
C PRO A 224 17.09 -12.89 14.69
N ALA A 225 16.61 -11.81 14.06
CA ALA A 225 17.29 -10.52 14.15
C ALA A 225 17.09 -9.89 15.53
N ILE A 226 18.11 -9.15 16.00
CA ILE A 226 18.07 -8.45 17.27
C ILE A 226 17.92 -6.95 16.99
N PHE A 227 16.75 -6.42 17.21
CA PHE A 227 16.44 -5.02 17.01
C PHE A 227 16.69 -4.19 18.27
N ARG A 228 17.08 -2.94 18.10
CA ARG A 228 17.12 -1.97 19.17
C ARG A 228 15.81 -1.19 19.24
N GLY A 229 15.03 -1.34 20.30
CA GLY A 229 13.83 -0.56 20.55
C GLY A 229 14.15 0.75 21.27
N THR A 230 13.54 1.83 20.77
CA THR A 230 13.73 3.18 21.35
C THR A 230 12.40 3.91 21.32
N LEU A 231 12.11 4.70 22.36
CA LEU A 231 10.94 5.59 22.36
C LEU A 231 11.09 6.65 21.25
N LYS A 232 10.04 6.84 20.47
CA LYS A 232 10.04 7.79 19.36
C LYS A 232 9.87 9.21 19.88
N ASP A 233 10.88 10.05 19.69
CA ASP A 233 10.80 11.48 19.96
C ASP A 233 10.02 12.17 18.83
N GLU A 234 8.76 12.42 19.09
CA GLU A 234 7.81 12.99 18.13
C GLU A 234 6.78 13.88 18.84
N ARG A 235 6.15 14.77 18.11
CA ARG A 235 4.99 15.50 18.61
C ARG A 235 3.76 14.61 18.64
N ARG A 236 2.97 14.73 19.68
CA ARG A 236 1.70 14.01 19.84
C ARG A 236 0.65 14.92 20.48
N ASP A 237 -0.61 14.61 20.24
CA ASP A 237 -1.71 15.27 20.93
C ASP A 237 -1.48 15.28 22.45
N ILE A 238 -1.76 16.38 23.10
CA ILE A 238 -1.52 16.57 24.54
C ILE A 238 -2.16 15.45 25.37
N GLU A 239 -3.38 15.02 25.02
CA GLU A 239 -4.06 13.90 25.69
C GLU A 239 -3.25 12.59 25.65
N ARG A 240 -2.64 12.30 24.50
CA ARG A 240 -1.78 11.11 24.36
C ARG A 240 -0.49 11.25 25.13
N VAL A 241 0.06 12.46 25.21
CA VAL A 241 1.26 12.75 26.01
C VAL A 241 0.96 12.60 27.50
N LEU A 242 -0.15 13.16 27.98
CA LEU A 242 -0.60 13.02 29.38
C LEU A 242 -0.82 11.55 29.76
N ALA A 243 -1.39 10.78 28.84
CA ALA A 243 -1.60 9.34 29.01
C ALA A 243 -0.31 8.49 28.84
N ALA A 244 0.85 9.11 28.65
CA ALA A 244 2.14 8.43 28.41
C ALA A 244 2.09 7.42 27.24
N LYS A 245 1.31 7.72 26.19
CA LYS A 245 1.16 6.87 24.99
C LYS A 245 2.22 7.21 23.93
N THR A 246 3.50 6.97 24.23
CA THR A 246 4.61 7.12 23.30
C THR A 246 4.81 5.85 22.47
N ARG A 247 5.18 6.00 21.18
CA ARG A 247 5.48 4.86 20.31
C ARG A 247 6.91 4.38 20.54
N ILE A 248 7.14 3.08 20.35
CA ILE A 248 8.48 2.50 20.18
C ILE A 248 8.70 2.32 18.68
N PHE A 249 9.87 2.74 18.21
CA PHE A 249 10.41 2.32 16.93
C PHE A 249 11.60 1.39 17.15
N THR A 250 11.88 0.53 16.18
CA THR A 250 12.97 -0.43 16.24
C THR A 250 14.02 -0.08 15.19
N ALA A 251 15.29 -0.25 15.51
CA ALA A 251 16.39 -0.15 14.56
C ALA A 251 16.93 -1.55 14.31
N GLY A 252 16.92 -1.97 13.05
CA GLY A 252 17.46 -3.26 12.63
C GLY A 252 18.99 -3.30 12.66
N PRO A 253 19.61 -4.48 12.86
CA PRO A 253 21.04 -4.65 12.78
C PRO A 253 21.53 -4.33 11.37
N MET A 254 22.62 -3.55 11.27
CA MET A 254 23.07 -2.94 10.01
C MET A 254 23.40 -3.99 8.94
N GLU A 255 24.00 -5.11 9.33
CA GLU A 255 24.32 -6.23 8.44
C GLU A 255 23.06 -6.84 7.80
N LYS A 256 21.99 -7.02 8.58
CA LYS A 256 20.72 -7.50 8.05
C LYS A 256 20.09 -6.46 7.11
N VAL A 257 20.07 -5.19 7.53
CA VAL A 257 19.50 -4.10 6.71
C VAL A 257 20.22 -4.00 5.37
N LEU A 258 21.55 -4.15 5.35
CA LEU A 258 22.34 -4.13 4.11
C LEU A 258 22.13 -5.39 3.26
N ALA A 259 22.12 -6.58 3.87
CA ALA A 259 21.79 -7.83 3.18
C ALA A 259 20.37 -7.81 2.58
N ASP A 260 19.40 -7.23 3.30
CA ASP A 260 18.05 -7.05 2.78
C ASP A 260 18.02 -6.04 1.62
N ARG A 261 18.79 -4.96 1.67
CA ARG A 261 18.90 -4.03 0.54
C ARG A 261 19.49 -4.70 -0.69
N MET A 262 20.56 -5.48 -0.52
CA MET A 262 21.12 -6.27 -1.63
C MET A 262 20.07 -7.16 -2.27
N LEU A 263 19.24 -7.80 -1.47
CA LEU A 263 18.19 -8.72 -1.94
C LEU A 263 17.01 -7.99 -2.58
N PHE A 264 16.50 -6.94 -1.94
CA PHE A 264 15.18 -6.38 -2.27
C PHE A 264 15.21 -5.10 -3.13
N LEU A 265 16.38 -4.52 -3.42
CA LEU A 265 16.41 -3.18 -4.02
C LEU A 265 15.76 -3.14 -5.41
N ASP A 266 15.92 -4.19 -6.22
CA ASP A 266 15.24 -4.37 -7.50
C ASP A 266 13.72 -4.40 -7.34
N PHE A 267 13.24 -5.16 -6.36
CA PHE A 267 11.82 -5.26 -6.06
C PHE A 267 11.26 -3.90 -5.60
N VAL A 268 11.94 -3.23 -4.67
CA VAL A 268 11.56 -1.91 -4.16
C VAL A 268 11.44 -0.88 -5.29
N LYS A 269 12.39 -0.88 -6.23
CA LYS A 269 12.40 0.04 -7.37
C LYS A 269 11.20 -0.21 -8.28
N GLN A 270 10.99 -1.45 -8.68
CA GLN A 270 9.89 -1.81 -9.58
C GLN A 270 8.53 -1.65 -8.89
N PHE A 271 8.42 -2.02 -7.60
CA PHE A 271 7.21 -1.81 -6.83
C PHE A 271 6.86 -0.32 -6.79
N LYS A 272 7.83 0.56 -6.49
CA LYS A 272 7.62 2.01 -6.50
C LYS A 272 7.17 2.54 -7.87
N ASP A 273 7.81 2.11 -8.93
CA ASP A 273 7.51 2.59 -10.28
C ASP A 273 6.16 2.08 -10.79
N GLY A 274 5.78 0.87 -10.43
CA GLY A 274 4.51 0.24 -10.78
C GLY A 274 3.29 0.71 -9.97
N ARG A 275 3.44 1.69 -9.05
CA ARG A 275 2.40 2.07 -8.08
C ARG A 275 1.03 2.38 -8.69
N VAL A 276 0.98 3.05 -9.84
CA VAL A 276 -0.27 3.40 -10.51
C VAL A 276 -1.00 2.15 -11.01
N ALA A 277 -0.29 1.24 -11.64
CA ALA A 277 -0.85 0.01 -12.20
C ALA A 277 -1.25 -1.00 -11.10
N MET A 278 -0.44 -1.11 -10.06
CA MET A 278 -0.67 -1.99 -8.90
C MET A 278 -1.63 -1.38 -7.86
N GLN A 279 -2.01 -0.12 -8.02
CA GLN A 279 -2.95 0.58 -7.12
C GLN A 279 -2.46 0.66 -5.67
N HIS A 280 -1.24 1.16 -5.47
CA HIS A 280 -0.71 1.53 -4.16
C HIS A 280 -0.09 2.92 -4.20
N ALA A 281 0.18 3.49 -3.03
CA ALA A 281 0.71 4.84 -2.90
C ALA A 281 2.19 4.88 -2.47
N TYR A 282 2.90 3.73 -2.45
CA TYR A 282 4.32 3.70 -2.07
C TYR A 282 5.16 4.55 -3.03
N GLY A 283 5.72 5.64 -2.51
CA GLY A 283 6.50 6.60 -3.27
C GLY A 283 5.68 7.66 -4.02
N ILE A 284 4.38 7.80 -3.74
CA ILE A 284 3.53 8.88 -4.28
C ILE A 284 4.06 10.25 -3.86
N ASN A 285 4.05 11.21 -4.78
CA ASN A 285 4.25 12.60 -4.45
C ASN A 285 2.88 13.29 -4.28
N ALA A 286 2.41 13.37 -3.02
CA ALA A 286 1.12 13.98 -2.71
C ALA A 286 1.06 15.49 -2.99
N GLU A 287 2.20 16.15 -3.19
CA GLU A 287 2.28 17.58 -3.55
C GLU A 287 2.31 17.82 -5.06
N SER A 288 2.09 16.77 -5.85
CA SER A 288 2.00 16.82 -7.31
C SER A 288 0.62 16.38 -7.80
N THR A 289 0.43 16.40 -9.12
CA THR A 289 -0.79 15.90 -9.76
C THR A 289 -0.97 14.38 -9.68
N GLU A 290 0.03 13.63 -9.21
CA GLU A 290 -0.11 12.18 -8.94
C GLU A 290 -1.27 11.87 -7.98
N TRP A 291 -1.55 12.79 -7.05
CA TRP A 291 -2.69 12.69 -6.15
C TRP A 291 -4.01 12.70 -6.92
N SER A 292 -4.11 13.53 -7.94
CA SER A 292 -5.27 13.59 -8.83
C SER A 292 -5.46 12.31 -9.63
N ASP A 293 -4.37 11.74 -10.15
CA ASP A 293 -4.41 10.49 -10.92
C ASP A 293 -4.91 9.33 -10.06
N MET A 294 -4.44 9.25 -8.81
CA MET A 294 -4.90 8.29 -7.83
C MET A 294 -6.41 8.41 -7.59
N ILE A 295 -6.90 9.61 -7.29
CA ILE A 295 -8.33 9.80 -6.99
C ILE A 295 -9.23 9.59 -8.20
N HIS A 296 -8.74 9.86 -9.41
CA HIS A 296 -9.48 9.58 -10.63
C HIS A 296 -9.75 8.09 -10.82
N ALA A 297 -8.83 7.21 -10.41
CA ALA A 297 -9.07 5.77 -10.44
C ALA A 297 -10.29 5.40 -9.57
N HIS A 298 -10.43 6.02 -8.39
CA HIS A 298 -11.58 5.82 -7.52
C HIS A 298 -12.87 6.38 -8.10
N LEU A 299 -12.83 7.61 -8.65
CA LEU A 299 -14.00 8.26 -9.23
C LEU A 299 -14.54 7.52 -10.47
N LYS A 300 -13.68 6.81 -11.21
CA LYS A 300 -14.09 6.00 -12.38
C LYS A 300 -14.98 4.81 -12.01
N ILE A 301 -14.82 4.24 -10.82
CA ILE A 301 -15.69 3.18 -10.31
C ILE A 301 -17.08 3.75 -10.02
N GLY A 302 -17.19 5.07 -9.76
CA GLY A 302 -18.45 5.77 -9.56
C GLY A 302 -19.23 5.28 -8.33
N GLY A 303 -18.53 4.74 -7.35
CA GLY A 303 -19.11 4.00 -6.25
C GLY A 303 -19.04 4.73 -4.92
N SER A 304 -18.90 3.93 -3.92
CA SER A 304 -18.93 4.31 -2.53
C SER A 304 -17.54 4.17 -1.95
N HIS A 305 -17.05 5.21 -1.29
CA HIS A 305 -15.72 5.28 -0.74
C HIS A 305 -15.72 4.86 0.74
N PHE A 306 -14.67 4.18 1.17
CA PHE A 306 -14.42 3.89 2.57
C PHE A 306 -12.92 3.73 2.86
N GLY A 307 -12.58 3.84 4.11
CA GLY A 307 -11.27 3.57 4.70
C GLY A 307 -11.47 3.42 6.20
N PHE A 308 -10.55 2.80 6.88
CA PHE A 308 -10.53 2.69 8.34
C PHE A 308 -9.10 2.56 8.83
N ASP A 309 -8.89 2.88 10.11
CA ASP A 309 -7.61 2.70 10.78
C ASP A 309 -7.50 1.30 11.39
N TYR A 310 -6.31 0.73 11.36
CA TYR A 310 -6.00 -0.47 12.12
C TYR A 310 -5.42 -0.15 13.50
N SER A 311 -5.82 -0.91 14.51
CA SER A 311 -5.31 -0.73 15.86
C SER A 311 -4.00 -1.48 16.07
N GLY A 312 -2.88 -0.76 15.94
CA GLY A 312 -1.55 -1.35 16.14
C GLY A 312 -1.19 -2.35 15.05
N PHE A 313 -1.39 -2.00 13.80
CA PHE A 313 -1.25 -2.85 12.62
C PHE A 313 0.03 -3.67 12.64
N ASP A 314 1.20 -2.99 12.67
CA ASP A 314 2.52 -3.65 12.69
C ASP A 314 2.63 -4.77 13.75
N ALA A 315 1.99 -4.60 14.90
CA ALA A 315 2.07 -5.56 16.00
C ALA A 315 1.00 -6.66 15.93
N SER A 316 -0.10 -6.42 15.22
CA SER A 316 -1.21 -7.37 15.07
C SER A 316 -1.05 -8.32 13.89
N GLU A 317 -0.09 -8.05 12.99
CA GLU A 317 0.20 -8.93 11.87
C GLU A 317 0.74 -10.27 12.36
N SER A 318 -0.04 -11.34 12.17
CA SER A 318 0.36 -12.68 12.57
C SER A 318 1.51 -13.20 11.69
N SER A 319 2.29 -14.15 12.23
CA SER A 319 3.33 -14.83 11.44
C SER A 319 2.78 -15.51 10.20
N GLN A 320 1.54 -16.00 10.24
CA GLN A 320 0.86 -16.59 9.09
C GLN A 320 0.67 -15.56 7.96
N LEU A 321 0.20 -14.35 8.30
CA LEU A 321 0.02 -13.26 7.32
C LEU A 321 1.36 -12.80 6.74
N LEU A 322 2.36 -12.57 7.60
CA LEU A 322 3.68 -12.09 7.16
C LEU A 322 4.44 -13.12 6.32
N HIS A 323 4.25 -14.41 6.63
CA HIS A 323 4.77 -15.48 5.78
C HIS A 323 4.11 -15.47 4.40
N ALA A 324 2.79 -15.30 4.34
CA ALA A 324 2.05 -15.16 3.08
C ALA A 324 2.54 -13.96 2.24
N VAL A 325 2.87 -12.83 2.89
CA VAL A 325 3.53 -11.68 2.21
C VAL A 325 4.87 -12.09 1.63
N SER A 326 5.70 -12.78 2.41
CA SER A 326 7.02 -13.26 1.94
C SER A 326 6.89 -14.21 0.74
N GLU A 327 5.90 -15.09 0.74
CA GLU A 327 5.61 -15.97 -0.40
C GLU A 327 5.20 -15.20 -1.66
N CYS A 328 4.39 -14.16 -1.51
CA CYS A 328 4.02 -13.30 -2.64
C CYS A 328 5.24 -12.61 -3.26
N ILE A 329 6.13 -12.07 -2.43
CA ILE A 329 7.35 -11.39 -2.89
C ILE A 329 8.34 -12.39 -3.51
N ALA A 330 8.50 -13.57 -2.89
CA ALA A 330 9.43 -14.61 -3.35
C ALA A 330 9.13 -15.06 -4.80
N GLU A 331 7.88 -15.01 -5.22
CA GLU A 331 7.49 -15.39 -6.58
C GLU A 331 8.08 -14.47 -7.66
N CYS A 332 8.44 -13.23 -7.31
CA CYS A 332 9.11 -12.28 -8.20
C CYS A 332 10.59 -12.56 -8.40
N TYR A 333 11.13 -13.61 -7.76
CA TYR A 333 12.55 -13.98 -7.80
C TYR A 333 12.76 -15.33 -8.49
N PRO A 334 13.95 -15.55 -9.13
CA PRO A 334 14.40 -16.88 -9.52
C PRO A 334 14.37 -17.86 -8.34
N VAL A 335 14.18 -19.14 -8.63
CA VAL A 335 13.97 -20.20 -7.61
C VAL A 335 15.10 -20.22 -6.58
N GLU A 336 16.35 -20.00 -7.00
CA GLU A 336 17.53 -19.98 -6.12
C GLU A 336 17.48 -18.88 -5.06
N PHE A 337 16.82 -17.74 -5.32
CA PHE A 337 16.73 -16.62 -4.37
C PHE A 337 15.45 -16.61 -3.53
N ARG A 338 14.43 -17.38 -3.90
CA ARG A 338 13.15 -17.42 -3.15
C ARG A 338 13.34 -17.76 -1.68
N LYS A 339 14.26 -18.68 -1.39
CA LYS A 339 14.60 -19.06 -0.03
C LYS A 339 15.18 -17.89 0.78
N HIS A 340 16.01 -17.04 0.17
CA HIS A 340 16.55 -15.84 0.83
C HIS A 340 15.44 -14.86 1.21
N VAL A 341 14.43 -14.68 0.35
CA VAL A 341 13.25 -13.83 0.63
C VAL A 341 12.48 -14.36 1.83
N ILE A 342 12.20 -15.66 1.86
CA ILE A 342 11.47 -16.28 2.98
C ILE A 342 12.28 -16.20 4.27
N CYS A 343 13.59 -16.50 4.24
CA CYS A 343 14.46 -16.42 5.42
C CYS A 343 14.51 -14.99 5.97
N SER A 344 14.69 -13.98 5.11
CA SER A 344 14.68 -12.57 5.52
C SER A 344 13.37 -12.17 6.20
N GLY A 345 12.23 -12.66 5.68
CA GLY A 345 10.93 -12.48 6.31
C GLY A 345 10.90 -13.07 7.72
N VAL A 346 11.24 -14.36 7.87
CA VAL A 346 11.23 -15.07 9.17
C VAL A 346 12.18 -14.40 10.18
N GLU A 347 13.38 -13.97 9.76
CA GLU A 347 14.30 -13.18 10.59
C GLU A 347 13.65 -11.91 11.15
N SER A 348 12.74 -11.32 10.39
CA SER A 348 12.07 -10.06 10.73
C SER A 348 10.89 -10.26 11.66
N PHE A 349 9.99 -11.20 11.40
CA PHE A 349 8.78 -11.34 12.22
C PHE A 349 8.89 -12.37 13.34
N ASN A 350 10.01 -13.10 13.43
CA ASN A 350 10.41 -13.86 14.61
C ASN A 350 11.73 -13.26 15.13
N HIS A 351 11.62 -12.21 15.96
CA HIS A 351 12.76 -11.36 16.26
C HIS A 351 12.88 -11.01 17.75
N PHE A 352 14.06 -10.62 18.16
CA PHE A 352 14.30 -10.03 19.47
C PHE A 352 14.33 -8.52 19.42
N VAL A 353 13.84 -7.88 20.47
CA VAL A 353 13.95 -6.43 20.66
C VAL A 353 14.61 -6.15 22.00
N VAL A 354 15.69 -5.40 21.97
CA VAL A 354 16.35 -4.89 23.19
C VAL A 354 15.82 -3.48 23.47
N ILE A 355 15.15 -3.33 24.61
CA ILE A 355 14.58 -2.07 25.06
C ILE A 355 15.16 -1.77 26.43
N ASP A 356 15.94 -0.69 26.54
CA ASP A 356 16.66 -0.30 27.76
C ASP A 356 17.50 -1.43 28.38
N GLY A 357 18.05 -2.26 27.54
CA GLY A 357 18.86 -3.41 27.93
C GLY A 357 18.08 -4.69 28.17
N ASP A 358 16.78 -4.65 28.31
CA ASP A 358 15.92 -5.82 28.45
C ASP A 358 15.60 -6.45 27.10
N VAL A 359 15.66 -7.77 27.00
CA VAL A 359 15.45 -8.54 25.79
C VAL A 359 14.04 -9.12 25.77
N TYR A 360 13.28 -8.78 24.74
CA TYR A 360 11.95 -9.30 24.47
C TYR A 360 11.96 -10.12 23.19
N HIS A 361 11.23 -11.23 23.17
CA HIS A 361 11.05 -12.04 21.98
C HIS A 361 9.65 -11.86 21.41
N TYR A 362 9.58 -11.45 20.15
CA TYR A 362 8.33 -11.30 19.42
C TYR A 362 8.22 -12.38 18.34
N HIS A 363 7.10 -13.13 18.36
CA HIS A 363 6.81 -14.20 17.41
C HIS A 363 5.90 -13.73 16.26
N GLN A 364 5.56 -12.46 16.24
CA GLN A 364 4.71 -11.83 15.24
C GLN A 364 5.03 -10.34 15.14
N GLY A 365 4.38 -9.69 14.20
CA GLY A 365 4.51 -8.26 13.97
C GLY A 365 5.69 -7.89 13.09
N ASN A 366 5.56 -6.78 12.41
CA ASN A 366 6.55 -6.25 11.49
C ASN A 366 7.35 -5.13 12.14
N PRO A 367 8.67 -5.31 12.42
CA PRO A 367 9.47 -4.28 13.04
C PRO A 367 9.63 -3.05 12.13
N SER A 368 9.47 -1.85 12.68
CA SER A 368 9.56 -0.59 11.92
C SER A 368 10.96 -0.32 11.32
N GLY A 369 12.00 -1.01 11.80
CA GLY A 369 13.38 -0.90 11.31
C GLY A 369 13.78 -1.89 10.22
N CYS A 370 12.84 -2.65 9.66
CA CYS A 370 13.10 -3.49 8.50
C CYS A 370 13.11 -2.66 7.21
N THR A 371 13.92 -3.06 6.25
CA THR A 371 14.02 -2.42 4.92
C THR A 371 12.68 -2.40 4.20
N MET A 372 11.87 -3.42 4.40
CA MET A 372 10.64 -3.68 3.66
C MET A 372 9.34 -3.37 4.43
N THR A 373 9.42 -2.77 5.62
CA THR A 373 8.26 -2.59 6.53
C THR A 373 7.02 -2.06 5.82
N THR A 374 7.13 -0.92 5.14
CA THR A 374 5.98 -0.29 4.47
C THR A 374 5.43 -1.16 3.33
N ILE A 375 6.30 -1.83 2.58
CA ILE A 375 5.89 -2.70 1.47
C ILE A 375 5.20 -3.96 2.01
N TYR A 376 5.77 -4.59 3.05
CA TYR A 376 5.14 -5.73 3.73
C TYR A 376 3.74 -5.36 4.23
N ASN A 377 3.61 -4.24 4.94
CA ASN A 377 2.31 -3.76 5.42
C ASN A 377 1.34 -3.47 4.25
N THR A 378 1.82 -2.91 3.14
CA THR A 378 0.98 -2.65 1.96
C THR A 378 0.45 -3.95 1.35
N ILE A 379 1.31 -4.95 1.19
CA ILE A 379 0.93 -6.27 0.66
C ILE A 379 0.05 -7.02 1.66
N ALA A 380 0.35 -6.93 2.97
CA ALA A 380 -0.51 -7.47 4.02
C ALA A 380 -1.92 -6.86 3.96
N ASN A 381 -2.02 -5.55 3.77
CA ASN A 381 -3.30 -4.86 3.61
C ASN A 381 -4.07 -5.38 2.37
N TRP A 382 -3.40 -5.61 1.24
CA TRP A 382 -4.04 -6.24 0.07
C TRP A 382 -4.53 -7.65 0.38
N LEU A 383 -3.73 -8.47 1.08
CA LEU A 383 -4.13 -9.82 1.47
C LEU A 383 -5.36 -9.80 2.38
N LEU A 384 -5.42 -8.87 3.35
CA LEU A 384 -6.57 -8.69 4.24
C LEU A 384 -7.83 -8.31 3.47
N LEU A 385 -7.73 -7.39 2.53
CA LEU A 385 -8.88 -6.94 1.72
C LEU A 385 -9.33 -8.02 0.73
N TYR A 386 -8.42 -8.77 0.11
CA TYR A 386 -8.76 -9.92 -0.73
C TYR A 386 -9.39 -11.05 0.08
N TYR A 387 -8.84 -11.35 1.26
CA TYR A 387 -9.41 -12.34 2.16
C TYR A 387 -10.84 -11.98 2.58
N ALA A 388 -11.07 -10.74 2.98
CA ALA A 388 -12.39 -10.24 3.31
C ALA A 388 -13.36 -10.27 2.11
N TRP A 389 -12.86 -9.89 0.91
CA TRP A 389 -13.66 -9.96 -0.31
C TRP A 389 -14.10 -11.38 -0.64
N ILE A 390 -13.20 -12.36 -0.55
CA ILE A 390 -13.50 -13.77 -0.82
C ILE A 390 -14.60 -14.25 0.13
N LYS A 391 -14.49 -13.97 1.43
CA LYS A 391 -15.49 -14.36 2.41
C LYS A 391 -16.84 -13.68 2.19
N LEU A 392 -16.83 -12.37 2.03
CA LEU A 392 -18.04 -11.58 1.84
C LEU A 392 -18.73 -11.89 0.50
N SER A 393 -17.98 -12.19 -0.56
CA SER A 393 -18.56 -12.65 -1.83
C SER A 393 -19.39 -13.92 -1.64
N LEU A 394 -18.85 -14.90 -0.93
CA LEU A 394 -19.56 -16.16 -0.66
C LEU A 394 -20.81 -15.93 0.20
N LEU A 395 -20.76 -15.02 1.16
CA LEU A 395 -21.93 -14.65 1.98
C LEU A 395 -23.01 -13.90 1.19
N ASN A 396 -22.69 -13.38 0.02
CA ASN A 396 -23.61 -12.69 -0.89
C ASN A 396 -23.89 -13.50 -2.18
N ASP A 397 -23.66 -14.81 -2.16
CA ASP A 397 -23.88 -15.73 -3.29
C ASP A 397 -23.12 -15.32 -4.57
N VAL A 398 -21.97 -14.67 -4.41
CA VAL A 398 -21.10 -14.24 -5.50
C VAL A 398 -19.87 -15.14 -5.55
N VAL A 399 -19.56 -15.68 -6.73
CA VAL A 399 -18.32 -16.45 -6.93
C VAL A 399 -17.14 -15.49 -6.86
N PRO A 400 -16.24 -15.62 -5.86
CA PRO A 400 -15.12 -14.72 -5.72
C PRO A 400 -14.06 -15.01 -6.81
N THR A 401 -13.81 -14.02 -7.65
CA THR A 401 -12.70 -14.04 -8.62
C THR A 401 -11.88 -12.75 -8.50
N ARG A 402 -10.59 -12.82 -8.80
CA ARG A 402 -9.72 -11.64 -8.84
C ARG A 402 -10.25 -10.60 -9.84
N ASP A 403 -10.68 -11.03 -11.01
CA ASP A 403 -11.22 -10.14 -12.04
C ASP A 403 -12.49 -9.43 -11.55
N HIS A 404 -13.39 -10.16 -10.84
CA HIS A 404 -14.59 -9.54 -10.26
C HIS A 404 -14.21 -8.47 -9.22
N PHE A 405 -13.20 -8.74 -8.39
CA PHE A 405 -12.67 -7.72 -7.47
C PHE A 405 -12.12 -6.51 -8.23
N ARG A 406 -11.20 -6.73 -9.17
CA ARG A 406 -10.52 -5.65 -9.91
C ARG A 406 -11.47 -4.79 -10.78
N HIS A 407 -12.60 -5.35 -11.22
CA HIS A 407 -13.61 -4.59 -11.96
C HIS A 407 -14.53 -3.75 -11.07
N ASN A 408 -14.71 -4.15 -9.82
CA ASN A 408 -15.68 -3.53 -8.92
C ASN A 408 -15.04 -2.80 -7.73
N CYS A 409 -13.72 -2.85 -7.58
CA CYS A 409 -13.02 -2.29 -6.45
C CYS A 409 -11.71 -1.64 -6.88
N VAL A 410 -11.45 -0.44 -6.39
CA VAL A 410 -10.16 0.25 -6.47
C VAL A 410 -9.65 0.47 -5.06
N ILE A 411 -8.39 0.10 -4.82
CA ILE A 411 -7.71 0.28 -3.55
C ILE A 411 -6.43 1.05 -3.80
N HIS A 412 -6.13 2.04 -2.97
CA HIS A 412 -4.78 2.55 -2.82
C HIS A 412 -4.36 2.42 -1.37
N ALA A 413 -3.28 1.67 -1.14
CA ALA A 413 -2.74 1.40 0.18
C ALA A 413 -1.30 1.93 0.31
N TYR A 414 -0.96 2.38 1.50
CA TYR A 414 0.40 2.74 1.92
C TYR A 414 0.61 2.24 3.35
N GLY A 415 1.17 1.04 3.47
CA GLY A 415 1.24 0.37 4.76
C GLY A 415 -0.17 0.02 5.26
N ASP A 416 -0.47 0.45 6.47
CA ASP A 416 -1.78 0.29 7.11
C ASP A 416 -2.84 1.29 6.62
N ASP A 417 -2.43 2.41 6.07
CA ASP A 417 -3.35 3.43 5.56
C ASP A 417 -3.87 3.05 4.16
N PHE A 418 -5.16 3.19 3.92
CA PHE A 418 -5.76 2.91 2.61
C PHE A 418 -7.06 3.66 2.37
N ILE A 419 -7.34 3.84 1.09
CA ILE A 419 -8.65 4.25 0.59
C ILE A 419 -9.16 3.19 -0.39
N CYS A 420 -10.42 2.83 -0.25
CA CYS A 420 -11.10 1.87 -1.11
C CYS A 420 -12.39 2.45 -1.67
N THR A 421 -12.70 2.10 -2.92
CA THR A 421 -13.95 2.46 -3.57
C THR A 421 -14.54 1.25 -4.26
N VAL A 422 -15.83 1.03 -4.06
CA VAL A 422 -16.54 -0.09 -4.69
C VAL A 422 -17.67 0.38 -5.60
N SER A 423 -17.97 -0.43 -6.60
CA SER A 423 -19.12 -0.22 -7.49
C SER A 423 -20.46 -0.39 -6.74
N GLN A 424 -21.52 0.14 -7.32
CA GLN A 424 -22.86 0.02 -6.77
C GLN A 424 -23.33 -1.45 -6.61
N SER A 425 -22.82 -2.36 -7.45
CA SER A 425 -23.18 -3.79 -7.38
C SER A 425 -22.49 -4.54 -6.23
N CYS A 426 -21.46 -3.96 -5.63
CA CYS A 426 -20.66 -4.59 -4.59
C CYS A 426 -20.65 -3.82 -3.27
N ARG A 427 -21.73 -3.08 -2.97
CA ARG A 427 -21.87 -2.30 -1.73
C ARG A 427 -21.90 -3.14 -0.44
N TRP A 428 -21.96 -4.44 -0.56
CA TRP A 428 -21.79 -5.37 0.55
C TRP A 428 -20.33 -5.43 1.06
N PHE A 429 -19.35 -4.94 0.28
CA PHE A 429 -17.95 -4.79 0.69
C PHE A 429 -17.71 -3.35 1.12
N ASN A 430 -17.61 -3.10 2.42
CA ASN A 430 -17.62 -1.76 2.99
C ASN A 430 -17.01 -1.68 4.40
N GLY A 431 -16.96 -0.48 4.97
CA GLY A 431 -16.38 -0.22 6.29
C GLY A 431 -17.09 -0.88 7.47
N GLU A 432 -18.34 -1.32 7.34
CA GLU A 432 -19.07 -2.05 8.39
C GLU A 432 -18.87 -3.56 8.31
N THR A 433 -18.80 -4.11 7.09
CA THR A 433 -18.81 -5.56 6.88
C THR A 433 -17.43 -6.20 6.90
N ILE A 434 -16.37 -5.44 6.61
CA ILE A 434 -14.98 -5.93 6.60
C ILE A 434 -14.42 -6.11 8.02
N PRO A 435 -14.54 -5.13 8.95
CA PRO A 435 -13.94 -5.22 10.28
C PRO A 435 -14.26 -6.50 11.05
N PRO A 436 -15.51 -6.99 11.11
CA PRO A 436 -15.82 -8.25 11.79
C PRO A 436 -15.09 -9.48 11.21
N ILE A 437 -14.85 -9.50 9.90
CA ILE A 437 -14.09 -10.58 9.24
C ILE A 437 -12.62 -10.55 9.68
N LEU A 438 -12.04 -9.35 9.78
CA LEU A 438 -10.64 -9.16 10.16
C LEU A 438 -10.41 -9.36 11.66
N GLU A 439 -11.39 -9.02 12.50
CA GLU A 439 -11.30 -9.21 13.95
C GLU A 439 -11.13 -10.68 14.33
N ILE A 440 -11.79 -11.61 13.62
CA ILE A 440 -11.58 -13.06 13.78
C ILE A 440 -10.11 -13.44 13.52
N CYS A 441 -9.44 -12.69 12.62
CA CYS A 441 -8.03 -12.88 12.29
C CYS A 441 -7.08 -12.11 13.22
N GLY A 442 -7.57 -11.51 14.31
CA GLY A 442 -6.77 -10.75 15.27
C GLY A 442 -6.46 -9.31 14.82
N ILE A 443 -7.03 -8.84 13.72
CA ILE A 443 -6.82 -7.50 13.17
C ILE A 443 -8.03 -6.62 13.51
N LYS A 444 -7.84 -5.66 14.40
CA LYS A 444 -8.89 -4.73 14.82
C LYS A 444 -8.89 -3.47 13.99
N ALA A 445 -10.00 -3.20 13.30
CA ALA A 445 -10.24 -1.97 12.56
C ALA A 445 -11.16 -1.02 13.35
N THR A 446 -10.95 0.28 13.20
CA THR A 446 -11.73 1.36 13.81
C THR A 446 -11.83 2.52 12.81
N ALA A 447 -12.86 3.37 12.95
CA ALA A 447 -12.88 4.63 12.21
C ALA A 447 -11.68 5.51 12.58
N PRO A 448 -11.29 6.49 11.72
CA PRO A 448 -10.17 7.39 12.00
C PRO A 448 -10.31 8.16 13.32
N ASP A 449 -11.54 8.49 13.73
CA ASP A 449 -11.86 9.13 15.01
C ASP A 449 -12.00 8.17 16.19
N LYS A 450 -11.70 6.87 15.98
CA LYS A 450 -11.79 5.77 16.95
C LYS A 450 -13.22 5.39 17.36
N THR A 451 -14.22 5.82 16.62
CA THR A 451 -15.61 5.35 16.72
C THR A 451 -15.82 4.06 15.90
N GLU A 452 -17.07 3.66 15.71
CA GLU A 452 -17.42 2.58 14.80
C GLU A 452 -17.22 3.01 13.35
N CYS A 453 -16.78 2.09 12.49
CA CYS A 453 -16.58 2.37 11.07
C CYS A 453 -17.91 2.63 10.39
N GLU A 454 -18.01 3.71 9.61
CA GLU A 454 -19.15 3.96 8.76
C GLU A 454 -19.07 3.10 7.49
N ARG A 455 -20.23 2.75 6.97
CA ARG A 455 -20.35 1.97 5.75
C ARG A 455 -19.63 2.61 4.57
N PHE A 456 -19.85 3.90 4.35
CA PHE A 456 -19.23 4.70 3.31
C PHE A 456 -19.10 6.15 3.76
N TYR A 457 -18.07 6.79 3.26
CA TYR A 457 -17.81 8.22 3.46
C TYR A 457 -17.89 8.96 2.13
N SER A 458 -18.30 10.22 2.19
CA SER A 458 -18.04 11.15 1.07
C SER A 458 -16.55 11.48 1.00
N LEU A 459 -16.03 11.78 -0.20
CA LEU A 459 -14.61 11.99 -0.44
C LEU A 459 -14.02 13.14 0.40
N ASP A 460 -14.81 14.17 0.70
CA ASP A 460 -14.43 15.32 1.53
C ASP A 460 -14.24 14.96 3.02
N LYS A 461 -14.82 13.84 3.48
CA LYS A 461 -14.65 13.33 4.85
C LYS A 461 -13.52 12.31 4.98
N LEU A 462 -13.02 11.79 3.87
CA LEU A 462 -11.93 10.85 3.88
C LEU A 462 -10.59 11.57 3.95
N THR A 463 -9.65 10.95 4.64
CA THR A 463 -8.23 11.30 4.62
C THR A 463 -7.41 10.10 4.21
N PHE A 464 -6.30 10.34 3.53
CA PHE A 464 -5.31 9.34 3.20
C PHE A 464 -3.92 9.95 3.35
N LEU A 465 -3.01 9.27 4.01
CA LEU A 465 -1.69 9.81 4.37
C LEU A 465 -1.80 11.16 5.12
N CYS A 466 -2.76 11.27 6.03
CA CYS A 466 -3.11 12.50 6.75
C CYS A 466 -3.48 13.69 5.83
N ARG A 467 -3.88 13.46 4.58
CA ARG A 467 -4.22 14.50 3.61
C ARG A 467 -5.66 14.37 3.13
N SER A 468 -6.28 15.50 2.88
CA SER A 468 -7.65 15.59 2.34
C SER A 468 -7.65 15.55 0.81
N PHE A 469 -8.84 15.39 0.23
CA PHE A 469 -9.08 15.42 -1.22
C PHE A 469 -9.84 16.71 -1.58
N VAL A 470 -9.11 17.74 -1.94
CA VAL A 470 -9.72 19.06 -2.24
C VAL A 470 -9.73 19.30 -3.75
N PRO A 471 -10.91 19.49 -4.39
CA PRO A 471 -10.97 19.88 -5.78
C PRO A 471 -10.14 21.15 -6.03
N ASN A 472 -9.46 21.22 -7.15
CA ASN A 472 -8.46 22.23 -7.49
C ASN A 472 -8.70 23.62 -6.86
N PRO A 473 -7.99 23.99 -5.80
CA PRO A 473 -8.23 25.25 -5.10
C PRO A 473 -7.54 26.45 -5.76
N PHE A 474 -6.87 26.25 -6.90
CA PHE A 474 -6.07 27.26 -7.58
C PHE A 474 -6.77 27.88 -8.80
N GLY A 475 -7.99 27.44 -9.13
CA GLY A 475 -8.77 27.97 -10.25
C GLY A 475 -8.38 27.41 -11.63
N GLY A 476 -7.53 26.40 -11.67
CA GLY A 476 -7.21 25.67 -12.89
C GLY A 476 -8.25 24.57 -13.22
N PRO A 477 -7.87 23.57 -14.04
CA PRO A 477 -8.77 22.49 -14.43
C PRO A 477 -9.46 21.82 -13.25
N ALA A 478 -10.80 21.74 -13.29
CA ALA A 478 -11.62 21.21 -12.19
C ALA A 478 -11.40 19.73 -11.86
N GLN A 479 -10.77 18.98 -12.78
CA GLN A 479 -10.43 17.57 -12.58
C GLN A 479 -9.23 17.34 -11.66
N LEU A 480 -8.44 18.36 -11.35
CA LEU A 480 -7.29 18.22 -10.47
C LEU A 480 -7.72 18.29 -9.00
N PHE A 481 -7.02 17.53 -8.16
CA PHE A 481 -7.23 17.51 -6.73
C PHE A 481 -5.93 17.86 -6.01
N ALA A 482 -6.02 18.75 -5.04
CA ALA A 482 -4.92 19.03 -4.12
C ALA A 482 -5.02 18.13 -2.88
N ALA A 483 -3.86 17.90 -2.24
CA ALA A 483 -3.70 17.07 -1.06
C ALA A 483 -3.27 17.90 0.16
N PRO A 484 -4.08 18.81 0.67
CA PRO A 484 -3.70 19.60 1.84
C PRO A 484 -3.64 18.75 3.10
N LEU A 485 -2.72 19.09 3.98
CA LEU A 485 -2.74 18.65 5.37
C LEU A 485 -3.87 19.35 6.15
N PRO A 486 -4.36 18.79 7.27
CA PRO A 486 -5.27 19.48 8.17
C PRO A 486 -4.72 20.85 8.59
N LYS A 487 -5.59 21.84 8.67
CA LYS A 487 -5.21 23.22 8.98
C LYS A 487 -4.52 23.34 10.34
N GLU A 488 -5.03 22.63 11.32
CA GLU A 488 -4.51 22.58 12.68
C GLU A 488 -3.06 22.05 12.67
N LEU A 489 -2.79 21.03 11.86
CA LEU A 489 -1.44 20.49 11.73
C LEU A 489 -0.49 21.49 11.06
N ILE A 490 -0.95 22.21 10.03
CA ILE A 490 -0.17 23.25 9.34
C ILE A 490 0.18 24.38 10.31
N GLU A 491 -0.77 24.82 11.12
CA GLU A 491 -0.61 25.88 12.11
C GLU A 491 0.37 25.52 13.22
N GLU A 492 0.48 24.22 13.53
CA GLU A 492 1.43 23.72 14.52
C GLU A 492 2.86 23.47 13.98
N ILE A 493 3.06 23.34 12.67
CA ILE A 493 4.40 23.12 12.13
C ILE A 493 5.41 24.16 12.62
N PRO A 494 5.17 25.48 12.55
CA PRO A 494 6.14 26.50 12.96
C PRO A 494 6.23 26.69 14.48
N MET A 495 5.43 25.99 15.29
CA MET A 495 5.42 26.12 16.76
C MET A 495 6.54 25.35 17.44
N TRP A 496 7.25 24.49 16.71
CA TRP A 496 8.21 23.56 17.24
C TRP A 496 9.53 23.60 16.48
N LEU A 497 10.63 23.37 17.17
CA LEU A 497 11.98 23.22 16.60
C LEU A 497 12.75 22.11 17.33
N TYR A 498 13.82 21.63 16.76
CA TYR A 498 14.72 20.68 17.39
C TYR A 498 15.84 21.43 18.13
N ARG A 499 16.34 20.85 19.22
CA ARG A 499 17.46 21.37 19.96
C ARG A 499 18.68 21.49 19.07
N GLY A 500 19.35 22.64 19.10
CA GLY A 500 20.52 22.90 18.27
C GLY A 500 20.21 23.27 16.81
N ALA A 501 18.92 23.38 16.45
CA ALA A 501 18.53 23.89 15.14
C ALA A 501 19.05 25.34 14.96
N ALA A 502 19.69 25.58 13.83
CA ALA A 502 20.11 26.94 13.44
C ALA A 502 18.87 27.76 13.00
N ASP A 503 19.04 29.09 12.97
CA ASP A 503 17.99 29.99 12.47
C ASP A 503 17.49 29.60 11.05
N GLU A 504 18.39 29.09 10.21
CA GLU A 504 18.11 28.66 8.85
C GLU A 504 17.20 27.41 8.83
N ASP A 505 17.41 26.46 9.74
CA ASP A 505 16.57 25.27 9.88
C ASP A 505 15.16 25.67 10.31
N TYR A 506 15.05 26.62 11.23
CA TYR A 506 13.77 27.12 11.65
C TYR A 506 13.07 27.92 10.54
N LEU A 507 13.81 28.74 9.80
CA LEU A 507 13.28 29.43 8.62
C LEU A 507 12.76 28.46 7.56
N SER A 508 13.46 27.34 7.37
CA SER A 508 13.01 26.24 6.49
C SER A 508 11.70 25.60 6.99
N THR A 509 11.55 25.43 8.29
CA THR A 509 10.31 24.92 8.91
C THR A 509 9.13 25.86 8.66
N VAL A 510 9.33 27.19 8.83
CA VAL A 510 8.31 28.20 8.53
C VAL A 510 7.97 28.22 7.03
N ARG A 511 8.95 28.11 6.14
CA ARG A 511 8.71 27.98 4.68
C ARG A 511 7.87 26.75 4.36
N THR A 512 8.13 25.62 5.01
CA THR A 512 7.36 24.38 4.83
C THR A 512 5.91 24.57 5.25
N SER A 513 5.64 25.22 6.39
CA SER A 513 4.26 25.50 6.83
C SER A 513 3.51 26.40 5.85
N ILE A 514 4.17 27.45 5.33
CA ILE A 514 3.61 28.35 4.32
C ILE A 514 3.31 27.58 3.02
N ARG A 515 4.22 26.71 2.59
CA ARG A 515 4.01 25.84 1.43
C ARG A 515 2.79 24.91 1.62
N CYS A 516 2.67 24.28 2.79
CA CYS A 516 1.53 23.43 3.11
C CYS A 516 0.21 24.21 3.11
N ALA A 517 0.20 25.44 3.61
CA ALA A 517 -0.97 26.31 3.61
C ALA A 517 -1.48 26.64 2.18
N ALA A 518 -0.57 26.73 1.20
CA ALA A 518 -0.93 27.04 -0.17
C ALA A 518 -1.86 25.96 -0.81
N PHE A 519 -1.78 24.71 -0.39
CA PHE A 519 -2.62 23.63 -0.91
C PHE A 519 -4.12 23.77 -0.56
N TRP A 520 -4.48 24.66 0.37
CA TRP A 520 -5.87 25.05 0.65
C TRP A 520 -6.38 26.19 -0.26
N GLY A 521 -5.53 26.69 -1.18
CA GLY A 521 -5.87 27.79 -2.07
C GLY A 521 -5.61 29.18 -1.48
N ARG A 522 -5.80 30.23 -2.30
CA ARG A 522 -5.40 31.59 -2.01
C ARG A 522 -6.03 32.16 -0.73
N SER A 523 -7.29 31.91 -0.51
CA SER A 523 -8.04 32.46 0.63
C SER A 523 -7.43 32.02 1.98
N TYR A 524 -7.22 30.71 2.17
CA TYR A 524 -6.60 30.21 3.40
C TYR A 524 -5.13 30.62 3.49
N PHE A 525 -4.40 30.59 2.39
CA PHE A 525 -2.99 31.01 2.33
C PHE A 525 -2.83 32.45 2.84
N ASP A 526 -3.60 33.41 2.32
CA ASP A 526 -3.53 34.81 2.73
C ASP A 526 -3.93 35.01 4.20
N SER A 527 -4.95 34.26 4.66
CA SER A 527 -5.35 34.24 6.07
C SER A 527 -4.20 33.74 6.95
N TYR A 528 -3.54 32.64 6.57
CA TYR A 528 -2.41 32.05 7.28
C TYR A 528 -1.24 33.04 7.39
N ILE A 529 -0.85 33.67 6.29
CA ILE A 529 0.20 34.70 6.27
C ILE A 529 -0.19 35.90 7.17
N THR A 530 -1.45 36.31 7.14
CA THR A 530 -1.96 37.39 7.98
C THR A 530 -1.88 37.03 9.47
N CYS A 531 -2.16 35.76 9.81
CA CYS A 531 -2.01 35.27 11.18
C CYS A 531 -0.56 35.33 11.65
N LEU A 532 0.39 34.88 10.87
CA LEU A 532 1.81 34.99 11.19
C LEU A 532 2.27 36.45 11.39
N ARG A 533 1.75 37.39 10.58
CA ARG A 533 2.07 38.83 10.68
C ARG A 533 1.62 39.49 11.99
N LYS A 534 0.70 38.88 12.76
CA LYS A 534 0.23 39.45 14.04
C LYS A 534 1.34 39.53 15.10
N THR A 535 2.40 38.75 14.95
CA THR A 535 3.53 38.73 15.89
C THR A 535 4.77 39.38 15.29
N GLU A 536 5.63 39.89 16.14
CA GLU A 536 6.93 40.46 15.72
C GLU A 536 7.81 39.38 15.10
N THR A 537 7.95 38.26 15.78
CA THR A 537 8.70 37.09 15.32
C THR A 537 8.25 36.63 13.94
N GLY A 538 6.93 36.50 13.74
CA GLY A 538 6.37 36.11 12.44
C GLY A 538 6.68 37.13 11.34
N ARG A 539 6.59 38.45 11.64
CA ARG A 539 7.00 39.50 10.68
C ARG A 539 8.50 39.41 10.30
N CYS A 540 9.37 39.14 11.27
CA CYS A 540 10.82 38.97 11.03
C CYS A 540 11.11 37.78 10.10
N PHE A 541 10.43 36.65 10.28
CA PHE A 541 10.56 35.48 9.37
C PHE A 541 10.01 35.78 7.98
N LEU A 542 8.80 36.34 7.91
CA LEU A 542 8.17 36.68 6.63
C LEU A 542 8.98 37.69 5.80
N ALA A 543 9.72 38.57 6.42
CA ALA A 543 10.61 39.49 5.72
C ALA A 543 11.76 38.78 4.96
N LYS A 544 12.09 37.55 5.34
CA LYS A 544 13.14 36.72 4.71
C LYS A 544 12.57 35.68 3.72
N ILE A 545 11.24 35.66 3.47
CA ILE A 545 10.56 34.67 2.66
C ILE A 545 9.72 35.33 1.57
N ASP A 546 9.97 35.00 0.31
CA ASP A 546 9.06 35.34 -0.78
C ASP A 546 7.85 34.43 -0.77
N VAL A 547 6.82 34.88 -0.05
CA VAL A 547 5.58 34.09 0.14
C VAL A 547 4.80 33.92 -1.17
N ASP A 548 4.84 34.94 -2.05
CA ASP A 548 4.14 34.87 -3.34
C ASP A 548 4.85 33.93 -4.31
N GLN A 549 6.18 33.83 -4.25
CA GLN A 549 6.91 32.82 -5.01
C GLN A 549 6.52 31.40 -4.56
N ILE A 550 6.44 31.15 -3.25
CA ILE A 550 5.99 29.85 -2.73
C ILE A 550 4.60 29.50 -3.26
N TYR A 551 3.67 30.45 -3.22
CA TYR A 551 2.33 30.21 -3.75
C TYR A 551 2.33 29.90 -5.25
N ARG A 552 3.10 30.66 -6.04
CA ARG A 552 3.26 30.41 -7.49
C ARG A 552 3.83 29.03 -7.77
N ASP A 553 4.86 28.61 -7.03
CA ASP A 553 5.52 27.31 -7.22
C ASP A 553 4.57 26.13 -6.90
N VAL A 554 3.76 26.27 -5.84
CA VAL A 554 2.76 25.25 -5.47
C VAL A 554 1.57 25.23 -6.45
N SER A 555 1.07 26.39 -6.87
CA SER A 555 -0.10 26.47 -7.74
C SER A 555 0.19 26.14 -9.20
N ARG A 556 1.42 26.33 -9.66
CA ARG A 556 1.80 26.19 -11.08
C ARG A 556 1.41 24.84 -11.71
N PRO A 557 1.66 23.67 -11.10
CA PRO A 557 1.23 22.40 -11.67
C PRO A 557 -0.28 22.28 -11.83
N TYR A 558 -1.04 22.93 -10.96
CA TYR A 558 -2.50 22.90 -10.94
C TYR A 558 -3.15 23.94 -11.86
N LEU A 559 -2.44 24.99 -12.26
CA LEU A 559 -2.92 26.03 -13.18
C LEU A 559 -2.67 25.66 -14.63
N CYS A 560 -1.46 25.20 -14.94
CA CYS A 560 -1.04 24.96 -16.31
C CYS A 560 -1.52 23.62 -16.87
N GLY A 561 -2.02 22.70 -15.99
CA GLY A 561 -2.21 21.30 -16.31
C GLY A 561 -0.91 20.76 -16.89
N GLN A 562 -0.15 19.98 -16.16
CA GLN A 562 1.09 19.44 -16.73
C GLN A 562 0.80 18.85 -18.12
N GLU A 563 1.66 19.08 -19.09
CA GLU A 563 1.67 18.38 -20.37
C GLU A 563 1.81 16.85 -20.19
N SER A 564 2.02 16.37 -18.96
CA SER A 564 2.16 14.97 -18.56
C SER A 564 0.99 14.36 -17.79
N VAL A 565 -0.09 15.08 -17.44
CA VAL A 565 -1.34 14.40 -17.17
C VAL A 565 -1.79 13.85 -18.52
N LYS A 566 -1.41 12.61 -18.83
CA LYS A 566 -2.07 11.87 -19.89
C LYS A 566 -3.55 12.02 -19.58
N ARG A 567 -4.22 12.92 -20.31
CA ARG A 567 -5.69 13.01 -20.29
C ARG A 567 -6.14 11.57 -20.43
N VAL A 568 -6.84 11.02 -19.45
CA VAL A 568 -7.60 9.81 -19.70
C VAL A 568 -8.69 10.26 -20.67
N GLU A 569 -8.29 10.31 -21.93
CA GLU A 569 -9.21 10.67 -22.99
C GLU A 569 -10.30 9.60 -22.95
N ARG A 570 -11.52 10.04 -22.88
CA ARG A 570 -12.68 9.19 -23.00
C ARG A 570 -13.02 9.08 -24.46
N ILE A 571 -12.97 7.88 -24.98
CA ILE A 571 -13.46 7.57 -26.33
C ILE A 571 -14.88 7.05 -26.20
N GLU A 572 -15.82 7.80 -26.72
CA GLU A 572 -17.21 7.43 -26.83
C GLU A 572 -17.45 6.79 -28.19
N PHE A 573 -18.09 5.63 -28.21
CA PHE A 573 -18.38 4.93 -29.45
C PHE A 573 -19.78 4.33 -29.47
N ALA A 574 -20.36 4.23 -30.65
CA ALA A 574 -21.58 3.51 -30.96
C ALA A 574 -21.61 3.21 -32.46
N ALA A 575 -22.50 2.32 -32.89
CA ALA A 575 -22.61 1.95 -34.31
C ALA A 575 -22.90 3.15 -35.26
N ASN A 576 -23.54 4.19 -34.74
CA ASN A 576 -23.95 5.39 -35.48
C ASN A 576 -23.17 6.67 -35.12
N MET A 577 -22.06 6.53 -34.36
CA MET A 577 -21.19 7.64 -33.98
C MET A 577 -20.02 7.80 -34.97
N GLU A 578 -18.99 8.53 -34.52
CA GLU A 578 -17.82 8.90 -35.31
C GLU A 578 -17.18 7.71 -36.05
N VAL A 579 -16.94 7.85 -37.34
CA VAL A 579 -16.43 6.78 -38.22
C VAL A 579 -15.14 6.15 -37.67
N ARG A 580 -14.30 6.98 -37.07
CA ARG A 580 -13.00 6.59 -36.51
C ARG A 580 -13.10 5.48 -35.45
N TYR A 581 -14.15 5.47 -34.61
CA TYR A 581 -14.29 4.55 -33.49
C TYR A 581 -15.41 3.51 -33.66
N ARG A 582 -16.07 3.46 -34.81
CA ARG A 582 -17.12 2.47 -35.11
C ARG A 582 -16.65 1.03 -34.98
N PHE A 583 -15.37 0.78 -35.23
CA PHE A 583 -14.79 -0.56 -35.13
C PHE A 583 -14.88 -1.14 -33.70
N LEU A 584 -15.03 -0.31 -32.66
CA LEU A 584 -15.22 -0.76 -31.28
C LEU A 584 -16.61 -1.38 -31.06
N SER A 585 -17.62 -0.95 -31.80
CA SER A 585 -18.98 -1.47 -31.67
C SER A 585 -19.08 -2.94 -32.10
N ASN A 586 -19.96 -3.69 -31.44
CA ASN A 586 -20.32 -5.07 -31.84
C ASN A 586 -20.97 -5.15 -33.22
N PHE A 587 -21.56 -4.05 -33.69
CA PHE A 587 -22.20 -3.94 -34.99
C PHE A 587 -21.23 -3.69 -36.15
N HIS A 588 -19.94 -3.53 -35.87
CA HIS A 588 -18.94 -3.34 -36.90
C HIS A 588 -18.79 -4.61 -37.74
N LEU A 589 -18.92 -4.46 -39.06
CA LEU A 589 -18.75 -5.57 -39.98
C LEU A 589 -17.26 -5.97 -40.09
N CYS A 590 -16.96 -7.13 -39.57
CA CYS A 590 -15.65 -7.77 -39.65
C CYS A 590 -15.84 -9.27 -39.42
N PRO A 591 -15.06 -10.15 -40.07
CA PRO A 591 -15.10 -11.58 -39.79
C PRO A 591 -14.77 -11.87 -38.31
N VAL A 592 -15.64 -12.62 -37.65
CA VAL A 592 -15.46 -13.05 -36.26
C VAL A 592 -15.69 -14.55 -36.17
N VAL A 593 -14.67 -15.30 -35.76
CA VAL A 593 -14.77 -16.75 -35.62
C VAL A 593 -15.27 -17.11 -34.23
N TYR A 594 -16.36 -17.88 -34.17
CA TYR A 594 -16.87 -18.43 -32.93
C TYR A 594 -17.41 -19.85 -33.16
N ARG A 595 -16.93 -20.81 -32.35
CA ARG A 595 -17.30 -22.23 -32.44
C ARG A 595 -17.14 -22.83 -33.85
N GLY A 596 -16.11 -22.41 -34.61
CA GLY A 596 -15.79 -22.91 -35.93
C GLY A 596 -16.58 -22.24 -37.07
N PHE A 597 -17.46 -21.28 -36.78
CA PHE A 597 -18.20 -20.52 -37.80
C PHE A 597 -17.68 -19.09 -37.87
N THR A 598 -17.69 -18.48 -39.07
CA THR A 598 -17.25 -17.10 -39.29
C THR A 598 -18.45 -16.21 -39.47
N PHE A 599 -18.73 -15.38 -38.46
CA PHE A 599 -19.84 -14.43 -38.45
C PHE A 599 -19.44 -13.07 -39.02
N PRO A 600 -20.38 -12.30 -39.59
CA PRO A 600 -20.10 -11.00 -40.17
C PRO A 600 -19.83 -9.91 -39.14
N SER A 601 -20.18 -10.11 -37.87
CA SER A 601 -19.92 -9.17 -36.79
C SER A 601 -19.91 -9.86 -35.42
N SER A 602 -19.40 -9.16 -34.39
CA SER A 602 -19.46 -9.64 -33.01
C SER A 602 -20.91 -9.80 -32.51
N GLU A 603 -21.84 -8.96 -32.99
CA GLU A 603 -23.24 -9.05 -32.63
C GLU A 603 -23.86 -10.33 -33.15
N ASN A 604 -23.62 -10.69 -34.41
CA ASN A 604 -24.10 -11.95 -34.99
C ASN A 604 -23.58 -13.18 -34.22
N ALA A 605 -22.29 -13.20 -33.91
CA ALA A 605 -21.67 -14.27 -33.14
C ALA A 605 -22.27 -14.38 -31.73
N TYR A 606 -22.53 -13.25 -31.08
CA TYR A 606 -23.12 -13.20 -29.74
C TYR A 606 -24.58 -13.69 -29.71
N GLN A 607 -25.39 -13.29 -30.69
CA GLN A 607 -26.79 -13.71 -30.76
C GLN A 607 -26.92 -15.20 -31.10
N PHE A 608 -26.03 -15.70 -31.98
CA PHE A 608 -25.93 -17.15 -32.21
C PHE A 608 -25.51 -17.88 -30.93
N ALA A 609 -24.51 -17.40 -30.21
CA ALA A 609 -24.05 -17.99 -28.96
C ALA A 609 -25.16 -18.06 -27.92
N LYS A 610 -26.02 -17.03 -27.85
CA LYS A 610 -27.19 -16.99 -26.97
C LYS A 610 -28.24 -18.06 -27.34
N GLU A 611 -28.55 -18.18 -28.65
CA GLU A 611 -29.50 -19.19 -29.12
C GLU A 611 -28.94 -20.60 -28.88
N MET A 612 -27.69 -20.84 -29.25
CA MET A 612 -27.00 -22.12 -29.07
C MET A 612 -26.93 -22.55 -27.59
N PHE A 613 -26.80 -21.62 -26.67
CA PHE A 613 -26.78 -21.91 -25.24
C PHE A 613 -28.10 -22.49 -24.74
N HIS A 614 -29.22 -22.06 -25.30
CA HIS A 614 -30.58 -22.51 -24.91
C HIS A 614 -31.11 -23.62 -25.82
N ASN A 615 -30.56 -23.73 -27.03
CA ASN A 615 -30.92 -24.73 -28.02
C ASN A 615 -29.68 -25.28 -28.71
N SER A 616 -29.22 -26.45 -28.33
CA SER A 616 -28.05 -27.12 -28.91
C SER A 616 -28.15 -27.41 -30.41
N SER A 617 -29.35 -27.34 -30.98
CA SER A 617 -29.62 -27.52 -32.41
C SER A 617 -29.77 -26.16 -33.14
N ALA A 618 -29.33 -25.05 -32.55
CA ALA A 618 -29.36 -23.72 -33.19
C ALA A 618 -28.63 -23.74 -34.55
N ASN A 619 -29.30 -23.25 -35.60
CA ASN A 619 -28.72 -23.20 -36.94
C ASN A 619 -27.82 -21.93 -37.11
N PRO A 620 -26.52 -22.10 -37.27
CA PRO A 620 -25.62 -20.97 -37.47
C PRO A 620 -25.90 -20.19 -38.79
N ASP A 621 -26.34 -20.85 -39.85
CA ASP A 621 -26.58 -20.25 -41.18
C ASP A 621 -27.51 -19.04 -41.12
N ARG A 622 -28.45 -19.07 -40.16
CA ARG A 622 -29.34 -17.94 -39.92
C ARG A 622 -28.58 -16.66 -39.56
N TYR A 623 -27.56 -16.77 -38.72
CA TYR A 623 -26.79 -15.61 -38.24
C TYR A 623 -25.60 -15.25 -39.12
N LEU A 624 -25.20 -16.12 -40.04
CA LEU A 624 -24.11 -15.88 -40.98
C LEU A 624 -24.49 -14.84 -42.06
N THR A 625 -25.79 -14.68 -42.35
CA THR A 625 -26.27 -13.85 -43.46
C THR A 625 -27.03 -12.60 -43.01
N LEU A 626 -27.43 -12.51 -41.74
CA LEU A 626 -28.19 -11.38 -41.21
C LEU A 626 -27.31 -10.14 -41.09
N ALA A 627 -27.90 -8.95 -41.27
CA ALA A 627 -27.29 -7.72 -40.82
C ALA A 627 -27.25 -7.70 -39.25
N PRO A 628 -26.27 -7.03 -38.62
CA PRO A 628 -26.10 -7.05 -37.17
C PRO A 628 -27.35 -6.63 -36.38
N MET A 629 -28.13 -5.68 -36.92
CA MET A 629 -29.37 -5.21 -36.32
C MET A 629 -30.47 -6.30 -36.35
N ASP A 630 -30.53 -7.03 -37.47
CA ASP A 630 -31.50 -8.13 -37.62
C ASP A 630 -31.12 -9.30 -36.73
N ALA A 631 -29.82 -9.59 -36.59
CA ALA A 631 -29.31 -10.58 -35.63
C ALA A 631 -29.71 -10.21 -34.18
N LEU A 632 -29.60 -8.94 -33.81
CA LEU A 632 -30.06 -8.44 -32.51
C LEU A 632 -31.58 -8.66 -32.33
N HIS A 633 -32.38 -8.38 -33.35
CA HIS A 633 -33.84 -8.58 -33.31
C HIS A 633 -34.20 -10.05 -33.15
N GLU A 634 -33.51 -10.95 -33.85
CA GLU A 634 -33.69 -12.40 -33.72
C GLU A 634 -33.29 -12.87 -32.33
N GLY A 635 -32.14 -12.44 -31.84
CA GLY A 635 -31.68 -12.80 -30.49
C GLY A 635 -32.57 -12.30 -29.35
N LYS A 636 -33.35 -11.24 -29.55
CA LYS A 636 -34.38 -10.78 -28.58
C LYS A 636 -35.55 -11.75 -28.42
N LYS A 637 -35.80 -12.60 -29.39
CA LYS A 637 -36.86 -13.62 -29.34
C LYS A 637 -36.46 -14.82 -28.47
N VAL A 638 -35.17 -14.98 -28.18
CA VAL A 638 -34.64 -16.07 -27.35
C VAL A 638 -34.80 -15.68 -25.88
N SER A 639 -35.56 -16.46 -25.12
CA SER A 639 -35.68 -16.30 -23.67
C SER A 639 -34.35 -16.58 -22.98
N THR A 640 -34.00 -15.83 -21.96
CA THR A 640 -32.77 -15.97 -21.20
C THR A 640 -32.96 -16.67 -19.89
N SER A 641 -31.97 -17.45 -19.48
CA SER A 641 -31.91 -18.11 -18.17
C SER A 641 -30.88 -17.45 -17.26
N GLU A 642 -30.99 -17.70 -15.94
CA GLU A 642 -29.97 -17.27 -15.00
C GLU A 642 -28.56 -17.80 -15.34
N GLN A 643 -28.50 -19.03 -15.88
CA GLN A 643 -27.25 -19.64 -16.31
C GLN A 643 -26.61 -18.85 -17.47
N TRP A 644 -27.41 -18.34 -18.40
CA TRP A 644 -26.94 -17.45 -19.45
C TRP A 644 -26.39 -16.15 -18.88
N GLU A 645 -27.07 -15.55 -17.94
CA GLU A 645 -26.61 -14.31 -17.30
C GLU A 645 -25.21 -14.46 -16.66
N ARG A 646 -24.89 -15.66 -16.14
CA ARG A 646 -23.58 -15.98 -15.54
C ARG A 646 -22.46 -16.14 -16.57
N VAL A 647 -22.75 -16.53 -17.80
CA VAL A 647 -21.74 -16.87 -18.82
C VAL A 647 -21.62 -15.85 -19.96
N LYS A 648 -22.61 -15.00 -20.15
CA LYS A 648 -22.69 -14.07 -21.32
C LYS A 648 -21.48 -13.13 -21.44
N ILE A 649 -20.88 -12.71 -20.32
CA ILE A 649 -19.68 -11.84 -20.28
C ILE A 649 -18.47 -12.63 -20.81
N LYS A 650 -18.30 -13.88 -20.38
CA LYS A 650 -17.21 -14.75 -20.83
C LYS A 650 -17.32 -15.02 -22.34
N ILE A 651 -18.53 -15.31 -22.81
CA ILE A 651 -18.80 -15.53 -24.23
C ILE A 651 -18.49 -14.27 -25.05
N MET A 652 -18.92 -13.11 -24.61
CA MET A 652 -18.60 -11.85 -25.31
C MET A 652 -17.09 -11.60 -25.35
N ARG A 653 -16.37 -11.91 -24.28
CA ARG A 653 -14.91 -11.78 -24.23
C ARG A 653 -14.23 -12.70 -25.27
N GLU A 654 -14.66 -13.95 -25.39
CA GLU A 654 -14.16 -14.90 -26.40
C GLU A 654 -14.38 -14.36 -27.82
N ILE A 655 -15.57 -13.82 -28.08
CA ILE A 655 -15.94 -13.23 -29.38
C ILE A 655 -15.08 -11.98 -29.69
N LEU A 656 -14.85 -11.11 -28.70
CA LEU A 656 -14.01 -9.93 -28.89
C LEU A 656 -12.55 -10.30 -29.11
N LEU A 657 -12.01 -11.32 -28.43
CA LEU A 657 -10.66 -11.82 -28.68
C LEU A 657 -10.53 -12.25 -30.14
N SER A 658 -11.47 -13.03 -30.66
CA SER A 658 -11.45 -13.40 -32.08
C SER A 658 -11.60 -12.22 -33.04
N LYS A 659 -12.43 -11.22 -32.72
CA LYS A 659 -12.53 -9.98 -33.52
C LYS A 659 -11.17 -9.29 -33.67
N PHE A 660 -10.41 -9.22 -32.61
CA PHE A 660 -9.14 -8.51 -32.54
C PHE A 660 -7.92 -9.40 -32.86
N GLU A 661 -8.11 -10.63 -33.33
CA GLU A 661 -7.10 -11.40 -34.10
C GLU A 661 -6.79 -10.71 -35.44
N ASN A 662 -7.73 -9.91 -35.95
CA ASN A 662 -7.49 -9.04 -37.08
C ASN A 662 -6.46 -7.95 -36.70
N ARG A 663 -5.27 -8.00 -37.33
CA ARG A 663 -4.13 -7.13 -37.02
C ARG A 663 -4.45 -5.64 -37.15
N ASP A 664 -5.26 -5.24 -38.16
CA ASP A 664 -5.62 -3.83 -38.35
C ASP A 664 -6.56 -3.32 -37.24
N LEU A 665 -7.51 -4.15 -36.81
CA LEU A 665 -8.41 -3.82 -35.71
C LEU A 665 -7.67 -3.82 -34.38
N ALA A 666 -6.75 -4.76 -34.18
CA ALA A 666 -5.88 -4.80 -33.00
C ALA A 666 -5.01 -3.54 -32.92
N ALA A 667 -4.36 -3.15 -34.02
CA ALA A 667 -3.56 -1.91 -34.08
C ALA A 667 -4.40 -0.66 -33.78
N LYS A 668 -5.64 -0.59 -34.27
CA LYS A 668 -6.58 0.51 -33.96
C LYS A 668 -7.02 0.51 -32.51
N LEU A 669 -7.24 -0.66 -31.92
CA LEU A 669 -7.58 -0.77 -30.49
C LEU A 669 -6.39 -0.35 -29.62
N MET A 670 -5.18 -0.77 -29.98
CA MET A 670 -3.94 -0.36 -29.31
C MET A 670 -3.71 1.16 -29.42
N ALA A 671 -3.99 1.76 -30.58
CA ALA A 671 -3.87 3.20 -30.81
C ALA A 671 -4.85 4.06 -29.96
N THR A 672 -5.84 3.43 -29.30
CA THR A 672 -6.66 4.13 -28.29
C THR A 672 -5.89 4.40 -26.99
N GLY A 673 -4.65 3.90 -26.84
CA GLY A 673 -3.77 4.14 -25.69
C GLY A 673 -4.46 3.78 -24.38
N ASP A 674 -4.37 4.66 -23.38
CA ASP A 674 -4.99 4.46 -22.07
C ASP A 674 -6.42 5.06 -21.96
N CYS A 675 -7.02 5.46 -23.13
CA CYS A 675 -8.36 6.06 -23.14
C CYS A 675 -9.41 5.13 -22.53
N PHE A 676 -10.32 5.72 -21.76
CA PHE A 676 -11.49 5.02 -21.24
C PHE A 676 -12.53 4.84 -22.34
N LEU A 677 -12.90 3.60 -22.65
CA LEU A 677 -13.81 3.28 -23.73
C LEU A 677 -15.25 3.19 -23.21
N VAL A 678 -16.18 3.96 -23.78
CA VAL A 678 -17.59 3.97 -23.36
C VAL A 678 -18.51 3.74 -24.54
N GLU A 679 -19.30 2.66 -24.47
CA GLU A 679 -20.35 2.41 -25.45
C GLU A 679 -21.60 3.25 -25.16
N TRP A 680 -21.96 4.14 -26.08
CA TRP A 680 -23.18 4.92 -26.01
C TRP A 680 -24.37 4.14 -26.52
N THR A 681 -25.13 3.55 -25.61
CA THR A 681 -26.36 2.83 -25.91
C THR A 681 -27.33 2.92 -24.74
N LYS A 682 -28.64 2.85 -25.03
CA LYS A 682 -29.67 2.76 -24.00
C LYS A 682 -29.60 1.49 -23.16
N ASN A 683 -28.84 0.48 -23.60
CA ASN A 683 -28.64 -0.75 -22.86
C ASN A 683 -27.81 -0.48 -21.59
N PRO A 684 -28.39 -0.58 -20.39
CA PRO A 684 -27.66 -0.26 -19.16
C PRO A 684 -26.62 -1.32 -18.75
N PHE A 685 -26.68 -2.52 -19.36
CA PHE A 685 -25.71 -3.59 -19.07
C PHE A 685 -24.46 -3.47 -19.97
N TRP A 686 -24.65 -3.43 -21.30
CA TRP A 686 -23.54 -3.39 -22.22
C TRP A 686 -22.91 -1.99 -22.36
N GLY A 687 -23.68 -0.95 -22.28
CA GLY A 687 -23.23 0.43 -22.46
C GLY A 687 -23.57 1.39 -21.32
N SER A 688 -23.59 2.66 -21.64
CA SER A 688 -23.80 3.79 -20.70
C SER A 688 -25.22 3.89 -20.12
N GLY A 689 -26.22 3.24 -20.72
CA GLY A 689 -27.63 3.41 -20.35
C GLY A 689 -28.22 4.78 -20.77
N LEU A 690 -27.49 5.58 -21.56
CA LEU A 690 -27.84 6.95 -21.94
C LEU A 690 -28.10 7.09 -23.44
N ASN A 691 -28.91 8.11 -23.79
CA ASN A 691 -29.15 8.47 -25.16
C ASN A 691 -28.22 9.63 -25.60
N LYS A 692 -27.90 9.70 -26.92
CA LYS A 692 -26.97 10.66 -27.51
C LYS A 692 -27.32 12.12 -27.29
N SER A 693 -28.59 12.46 -26.97
CA SER A 693 -29.10 13.81 -26.89
C SER A 693 -28.67 14.62 -25.67
N ASN A 694 -28.08 14.01 -24.66
CA ASN A 694 -27.62 14.71 -23.45
C ASN A 694 -26.37 14.02 -22.88
N PRO A 695 -25.16 14.24 -23.47
CA PRO A 695 -23.96 13.70 -22.90
C PRO A 695 -23.73 14.40 -21.56
N PRO A 696 -23.60 13.63 -20.47
CA PRO A 696 -23.16 14.19 -19.21
C PRO A 696 -21.75 14.77 -19.39
N SER A 697 -21.38 15.75 -18.55
CA SER A 697 -20.01 16.26 -18.49
C SER A 697 -19.02 15.10 -18.31
N LEU A 698 -17.75 15.27 -18.68
CA LEU A 698 -16.67 14.28 -18.58
C LEU A 698 -16.61 13.56 -17.21
N PHE A 699 -17.28 14.07 -16.19
CA PHE A 699 -17.28 13.62 -14.79
C PHE A 699 -18.61 13.08 -14.29
N SER A 700 -19.66 13.09 -15.11
CA SER A 700 -20.94 12.53 -14.68
C SER A 700 -20.91 11.01 -14.81
N SER A 701 -21.27 10.33 -13.73
CA SER A 701 -21.57 8.91 -13.74
C SER A 701 -22.71 8.63 -14.71
N PHE A 702 -22.54 7.65 -15.58
CA PHE A 702 -23.65 7.16 -16.39
C PHE A 702 -24.33 5.98 -15.65
N PRO A 703 -25.65 5.79 -15.82
CA PRO A 703 -26.40 4.78 -15.07
C PRO A 703 -26.08 3.34 -15.48
N GLY A 704 -25.44 3.13 -16.63
CA GLY A 704 -25.13 1.82 -17.16
C GLY A 704 -23.80 1.25 -16.68
N GLN A 705 -23.61 -0.07 -16.86
CA GLN A 705 -22.42 -0.82 -16.44
C GLN A 705 -21.26 -0.76 -17.44
N ASN A 706 -21.50 -0.31 -18.67
CA ASN A 706 -20.50 -0.19 -19.74
C ASN A 706 -19.66 -1.47 -19.95
N ARG A 707 -20.27 -2.64 -19.86
CA ARG A 707 -19.54 -3.93 -19.92
C ARG A 707 -18.79 -4.14 -21.21
N LEU A 708 -19.29 -3.63 -22.35
CA LEU A 708 -18.56 -3.73 -23.62
C LEU A 708 -17.29 -2.88 -23.60
N GLY A 709 -17.35 -1.65 -23.12
CA GLY A 709 -16.18 -0.77 -22.99
C GLY A 709 -15.12 -1.40 -22.08
N VAL A 710 -15.54 -2.00 -20.96
CA VAL A 710 -14.64 -2.70 -20.03
C VAL A 710 -13.96 -3.89 -20.72
N LEU A 711 -14.70 -4.73 -21.42
CA LEU A 711 -14.13 -5.89 -22.13
C LEU A 711 -13.16 -5.48 -23.24
N LEU A 712 -13.44 -4.38 -23.95
CA LEU A 712 -12.52 -3.85 -24.98
C LEU A 712 -11.21 -3.36 -24.36
N MET A 713 -11.26 -2.72 -23.20
CA MET A 713 -10.05 -2.32 -22.48
C MET A 713 -9.27 -3.53 -21.95
N ASP A 714 -9.95 -4.62 -21.58
CA ASP A 714 -9.30 -5.88 -21.20
C ASP A 714 -8.61 -6.54 -22.40
N VAL A 715 -9.28 -6.62 -23.55
CA VAL A 715 -8.69 -7.16 -24.78
C VAL A 715 -7.49 -6.31 -25.20
N ARG A 716 -7.57 -4.99 -25.14
CA ARG A 716 -6.46 -4.08 -25.41
C ARG A 716 -5.24 -4.38 -24.53
N ARG A 717 -5.45 -4.63 -23.23
CA ARG A 717 -4.38 -5.02 -22.31
C ARG A 717 -3.72 -6.34 -22.72
N LEU A 718 -4.51 -7.35 -23.08
CA LEU A 718 -3.99 -8.64 -23.53
C LEU A 718 -3.17 -8.53 -24.83
N LEU A 719 -3.55 -7.66 -25.74
CA LEU A 719 -2.81 -7.41 -26.98
C LEU A 719 -1.47 -6.69 -26.74
N ASN A 720 -1.33 -5.96 -25.64
CA ASN A 720 -0.06 -5.33 -25.23
C ASN A 720 0.97 -6.32 -24.68
N PHE A 721 0.55 -7.52 -24.26
CA PHE A 721 1.41 -8.55 -23.70
C PHE A 721 1.87 -9.61 -24.72
N ASN A 722 1.33 -9.58 -25.95
CA ASN A 722 1.74 -10.42 -27.09
C ASN A 722 2.47 -9.58 -28.16
#